data_eb575ed6c8ce334d1f3346883a1e34c3
#
_entry.id   eb575ed6c8ce334d1f3346883a1e34c3
#
_cell.length_a   1.000
_cell.length_b   1.000
_cell.length_c   1.000
_cell.angle_alpha   90.00
_cell.angle_beta   90.00
_cell.angle_gamma   90.00
#
_symmetry.space_group_name_H-M   'P 1'
#
loop_
_entity.id
_entity.type
_entity.pdbx_description
1 polymer ?
#
loop_
_entity_poly.entity_id
_entity_poly.type
_entity_poly.pdbx_seq_one_letter_code
_entity_poly.pdbx_strand_id
1 'polypeptide(L)'
;MKHFQNNNERLKVLMVEHHSPGNRYVLELAREMKNECDLTIFCDMRNDLQEPGICWKRRFYNGGKGKAAAILDYGRTLVELEHEIRTGHYDVLHIQSFKKASAEMKLYEQTRKYYRLLVMTVHNVLPHEPAPGDAELYGRFYRACDLLIVHNDASKQDLKDKFNIPDEKIRVIPRGLYTTYSVDENARDNDERVHFLNFGRIRPYKGVDILLKAISLMDEKDRARCRFVIRGEQYPKLDPTDYAALIREYGIGDCVEFDNTRVPEEEIPKLIGNADFLLFPYRKIYGSGVLLMSYTYGVPVVASDVPTFVEGTDNGKAGILFASEDPGAMKDALLRAMDTTPEQREAYRAAIRKIVDERHNWKITARSTVGAFREMLGGAPASERADLKAIEQLLTECAEANYDAFAQNGHADPGRNGPYGCTDTPVRNTAHWLITYAHLWKTTGEERYKTLALRFAQYLLGEQAKSRSGAVACVESGASDHLNGLIGQAWVIEALVYAYETFGGEEYLDCAVNIFRSQCFDEMTGFWKRVEPDGTELDYDYTLNHQVWFALSGLMLLRHREDEQIRRETKTHLKRLRKEYFGIHSSGLIRHFGAMKRPRRDFLNLYAKQYVKYAGLRLKVFKPRKVDILIQEEGYHLFELFGYAHIKALKPAYKLFDRKDFQKALAYDSDADTLNRRLGTYSPETMNKYAYGYNSPAFEAPFIDLMFSGSAAEEKVLSLLEKQKELCYNPETKSMERHNADPATLTARLYELVCYCDRCRG
;
A
#
# COMPACT_ATOMS: atom_id res chain seq x y z
N MET A 1 -23.84 23.94 -8.06
CA MET A 1 -22.36 24.00 -8.31
C MET A 1 -21.58 24.74 -7.23
N LYS A 2 -21.97 24.74 -5.93
CA LYS A 2 -21.24 25.45 -4.86
C LYS A 2 -20.93 24.58 -3.63
N HIS A 3 -21.01 23.23 -3.71
CA HIS A 3 -20.78 22.34 -2.57
C HIS A 3 -19.58 21.38 -2.71
N PHE A 4 -18.77 21.50 -3.77
CA PHE A 4 -17.62 20.62 -4.01
C PHE A 4 -16.26 21.31 -3.78
N GLN A 5 -16.21 22.38 -2.99
CA GLN A 5 -14.96 23.03 -2.61
C GLN A 5 -14.57 22.62 -1.19
N ASN A 6 -14.23 21.34 -0.98
CA ASN A 6 -13.41 20.90 0.14
C ASN A 6 -12.46 19.81 -0.38
N ASN A 7 -11.30 20.22 -0.85
CA ASN A 7 -10.24 19.35 -1.40
C ASN A 7 -9.47 18.58 -0.30
N ASN A 8 -10.06 18.37 0.89
CA ASN A 8 -9.34 17.89 2.06
C ASN A 8 -9.80 16.55 2.62
N GLU A 9 -10.76 15.86 1.99
CA GLU A 9 -11.27 14.58 2.47
C GLU A 9 -10.72 13.43 1.62
N ARG A 10 -10.46 12.26 2.24
CA ARG A 10 -10.21 11.02 1.51
C ARG A 10 -11.30 10.86 0.48
N LEU A 11 -10.94 10.39 -0.74
CA LEU A 11 -11.93 10.15 -1.79
C LEU A 11 -13.06 9.28 -1.26
N LYS A 12 -14.31 9.74 -1.40
CA LYS A 12 -15.49 8.95 -1.07
C LYS A 12 -15.90 8.14 -2.28
N VAL A 13 -15.77 6.83 -2.17
CA VAL A 13 -16.06 5.90 -3.27
C VAL A 13 -17.30 5.09 -2.94
N LEU A 14 -18.31 5.14 -3.82
CA LEU A 14 -19.42 4.19 -3.80
C LEU A 14 -19.14 3.10 -4.84
N MET A 15 -18.85 1.90 -4.38
CA MET A 15 -18.72 0.71 -5.23
C MET A 15 -20.03 -0.04 -5.30
N VAL A 16 -20.48 -0.38 -6.52
CA VAL A 16 -21.73 -1.11 -6.75
C VAL A 16 -21.43 -2.50 -7.29
N GLU A 17 -21.85 -3.53 -6.55
CA GLU A 17 -21.61 -4.93 -6.84
C GLU A 17 -22.88 -5.80 -6.63
N HIS A 18 -23.30 -6.50 -7.68
CA HIS A 18 -24.51 -7.32 -7.67
C HIS A 18 -24.29 -8.81 -7.41
N HIS A 19 -23.08 -9.33 -7.58
CA HIS A 19 -22.80 -10.77 -7.57
C HIS A 19 -22.32 -11.31 -6.22
N SER A 20 -22.27 -10.47 -5.19
CA SER A 20 -21.98 -10.89 -3.81
C SER A 20 -23.06 -11.86 -3.28
N PRO A 21 -22.72 -12.90 -2.49
CA PRO A 21 -21.48 -13.11 -1.75
C PRO A 21 -20.35 -13.81 -2.51
N GLY A 22 -20.51 -14.15 -3.78
CA GLY A 22 -19.55 -14.96 -4.53
C GLY A 22 -18.43 -14.20 -5.23
N ASN A 23 -18.43 -12.86 -5.22
CA ASN A 23 -17.40 -12.10 -5.94
C ASN A 23 -16.20 -11.79 -5.06
N ARG A 24 -15.26 -12.73 -5.00
CA ARG A 24 -14.00 -12.59 -4.24
C ARG A 24 -13.14 -11.43 -4.72
N TYR A 25 -13.20 -11.07 -6.00
CA TYR A 25 -12.47 -9.92 -6.53
C TYR A 25 -12.81 -8.63 -5.77
N VAL A 26 -14.09 -8.36 -5.59
CA VAL A 26 -14.53 -7.14 -4.90
C VAL A 26 -14.11 -7.15 -3.44
N LEU A 27 -14.18 -8.30 -2.76
CA LEU A 27 -13.77 -8.42 -1.37
C LEU A 27 -12.28 -8.13 -1.19
N GLU A 28 -11.42 -8.78 -1.98
CA GLU A 28 -9.97 -8.61 -1.86
C GLU A 28 -9.54 -7.18 -2.25
N LEU A 29 -10.13 -6.64 -3.32
CA LEU A 29 -9.91 -5.25 -3.71
C LEU A 29 -10.35 -4.28 -2.59
N ALA A 30 -11.53 -4.50 -2.01
CA ALA A 30 -12.08 -3.63 -0.98
C ALA A 30 -11.24 -3.63 0.31
N ARG A 31 -10.69 -4.78 0.70
CA ARG A 31 -9.77 -4.91 1.85
C ARG A 31 -8.58 -3.98 1.75
N GLU A 32 -8.05 -3.82 0.56
CA GLU A 32 -6.92 -2.91 0.33
C GLU A 32 -7.38 -1.47 0.05
N MET A 33 -8.46 -1.28 -0.73
CA MET A 33 -8.97 0.05 -1.04
C MET A 33 -9.43 0.86 0.19
N LYS A 34 -9.92 0.19 1.26
CA LYS A 34 -10.28 0.88 2.51
C LYS A 34 -9.12 1.65 3.13
N ASN A 35 -7.88 1.27 2.83
CA ASN A 35 -6.69 1.97 3.30
C ASN A 35 -6.41 3.24 2.48
N GLU A 36 -6.91 3.30 1.25
CA GLU A 36 -6.65 4.36 0.27
C GLU A 36 -7.80 5.38 0.14
N CYS A 37 -9.05 4.98 0.43
CA CYS A 37 -10.24 5.82 0.28
C CYS A 37 -11.32 5.50 1.32
N ASP A 38 -12.34 6.36 1.45
CA ASP A 38 -13.53 6.10 2.25
C ASP A 38 -14.51 5.28 1.39
N LEU A 39 -14.52 3.97 1.63
CA LEU A 39 -15.22 3.01 0.78
C LEU A 39 -16.59 2.65 1.34
N THR A 40 -17.62 2.87 0.53
CA THR A 40 -18.96 2.32 0.71
C THR A 40 -19.24 1.29 -0.38
N ILE A 41 -19.75 0.12 -0.02
CA ILE A 41 -20.13 -0.93 -0.98
C ILE A 41 -21.62 -1.16 -0.91
N PHE A 42 -22.29 -0.95 -2.05
CA PHE A 42 -23.69 -1.28 -2.24
C PHE A 42 -23.80 -2.66 -2.89
N CYS A 43 -24.27 -3.66 -2.15
CA CYS A 43 -24.15 -5.07 -2.51
C CYS A 43 -25.39 -5.91 -2.19
N ASP A 44 -25.35 -7.21 -2.56
CA ASP A 44 -26.38 -8.19 -2.29
C ASP A 44 -26.61 -8.37 -0.77
N MET A 45 -27.87 -8.54 -0.38
CA MET A 45 -28.29 -8.72 1.03
C MET A 45 -27.71 -9.98 1.68
N ARG A 46 -27.37 -10.98 0.88
CA ARG A 46 -26.78 -12.24 1.37
C ARG A 46 -25.30 -12.14 1.70
N ASN A 47 -24.69 -10.98 1.42
CA ASN A 47 -23.30 -10.74 1.81
C ASN A 47 -23.20 -10.64 3.33
N ASP A 48 -22.58 -11.63 3.96
CA ASP A 48 -22.34 -11.73 5.41
C ASP A 48 -20.96 -11.18 5.82
N LEU A 49 -20.14 -10.77 4.86
CA LEU A 49 -18.80 -10.29 5.10
C LEU A 49 -18.79 -9.04 5.98
N GLN A 50 -17.95 -9.07 7.02
CA GLN A 50 -17.69 -7.95 7.90
C GLN A 50 -16.23 -7.61 7.84
N GLU A 51 -15.91 -6.53 7.15
CA GLU A 51 -14.56 -6.01 7.07
C GLU A 51 -14.53 -4.62 7.73
N PRO A 52 -13.80 -4.44 8.86
CA PRO A 52 -13.70 -3.14 9.51
C PRO A 52 -13.17 -2.06 8.56
N GLY A 53 -13.72 -0.86 8.64
CA GLY A 53 -13.32 0.27 7.79
C GLY A 53 -14.04 0.36 6.45
N ILE A 54 -14.96 -0.56 6.14
CA ILE A 54 -15.82 -0.51 4.96
C ILE A 54 -17.28 -0.30 5.38
N CYS A 55 -17.97 0.64 4.72
CA CYS A 55 -19.41 0.84 4.91
C CYS A 55 -20.20 -0.08 3.97
N TRP A 56 -20.81 -1.13 4.52
CA TRP A 56 -21.60 -2.09 3.75
C TRP A 56 -23.07 -1.69 3.68
N LYS A 57 -23.59 -1.45 2.47
CA LYS A 57 -25.01 -1.21 2.17
C LYS A 57 -25.61 -2.45 1.49
N ARG A 58 -26.09 -3.42 2.28
CA ARG A 58 -26.64 -4.69 1.80
C ARG A 58 -28.08 -4.48 1.38
N ARG A 59 -28.33 -4.26 0.09
CA ARG A 59 -29.63 -3.87 -0.44
C ARG A 59 -30.11 -4.69 -1.63
N PHE A 60 -29.20 -5.21 -2.47
CA PHE A 60 -29.62 -6.03 -3.59
C PHE A 60 -30.14 -7.38 -3.10
N TYR A 61 -31.39 -7.69 -3.44
CA TYR A 61 -32.03 -8.93 -3.10
C TYR A 61 -32.16 -9.87 -4.30
N ASN A 62 -31.73 -11.15 -4.14
CA ASN A 62 -31.85 -12.23 -5.11
C ASN A 62 -32.61 -13.43 -4.52
N GLY A 63 -33.73 -13.20 -3.83
CA GLY A 63 -34.41 -14.25 -3.09
C GLY A 63 -35.56 -14.93 -3.85
N GLY A 64 -35.84 -16.18 -3.50
CA GLY A 64 -36.78 -17.14 -4.09
C GLY A 64 -38.28 -16.81 -4.01
N LYS A 65 -38.65 -15.57 -4.03
CA LYS A 65 -40.04 -15.13 -4.24
C LYS A 65 -40.26 -15.02 -5.75
N GLY A 66 -41.42 -15.46 -6.27
CA GLY A 66 -41.74 -15.51 -7.69
C GLY A 66 -41.39 -14.25 -8.50
N LYS A 67 -41.34 -14.35 -9.83
CA LYS A 67 -40.81 -13.32 -10.76
C LYS A 67 -41.34 -11.91 -10.49
N ALA A 68 -42.63 -11.73 -10.13
CA ALA A 68 -43.22 -10.43 -9.87
C ALA A 68 -42.65 -9.76 -8.60
N ALA A 69 -42.50 -10.53 -7.51
CA ALA A 69 -41.90 -10.04 -6.28
C ALA A 69 -40.42 -9.66 -6.48
N ALA A 70 -39.67 -10.45 -7.23
CA ALA A 70 -38.28 -10.15 -7.56
C ALA A 70 -38.10 -8.86 -8.39
N ILE A 71 -39.05 -8.55 -9.29
CA ILE A 71 -39.06 -7.28 -10.06
C ILE A 71 -39.34 -6.09 -9.15
N LEU A 72 -40.30 -6.21 -8.22
CA LEU A 72 -40.63 -5.14 -7.28
C LEU A 72 -39.50 -4.88 -6.29
N ASP A 73 -38.90 -5.93 -5.74
CA ASP A 73 -37.77 -5.81 -4.81
C ASP A 73 -36.53 -5.20 -5.52
N TYR A 74 -36.30 -5.56 -6.76
CA TYR A 74 -35.23 -4.95 -7.56
C TYR A 74 -35.52 -3.47 -7.85
N GLY A 75 -36.76 -3.11 -8.18
CA GLY A 75 -37.19 -1.72 -8.36
C GLY A 75 -36.95 -0.87 -7.09
N ARG A 76 -37.34 -1.41 -5.90
CA ARG A 76 -37.03 -0.76 -4.62
C ARG A 76 -35.55 -0.56 -4.39
N THR A 77 -34.76 -1.57 -4.69
CA THR A 77 -33.29 -1.49 -4.56
C THR A 77 -32.70 -0.39 -5.42
N LEU A 78 -33.21 -0.20 -6.65
CA LEU A 78 -32.76 0.91 -7.52
C LEU A 78 -33.12 2.29 -6.93
N VAL A 79 -34.28 2.43 -6.29
CA VAL A 79 -34.68 3.66 -5.59
C VAL A 79 -33.76 3.93 -4.39
N GLU A 80 -33.40 2.90 -3.62
CA GLU A 80 -32.45 3.03 -2.51
C GLU A 80 -31.05 3.40 -3.01
N LEU A 81 -30.58 2.80 -4.11
CA LEU A 81 -29.30 3.13 -4.73
C LEU A 81 -29.31 4.58 -5.24
N GLU A 82 -30.41 5.02 -5.88
CA GLU A 82 -30.56 6.42 -6.29
C GLU A 82 -30.48 7.37 -5.09
N HIS A 83 -31.17 7.05 -4.00
CA HIS A 83 -31.14 7.83 -2.77
C HIS A 83 -29.72 7.91 -2.21
N GLU A 84 -29.02 6.78 -2.13
CA GLU A 84 -27.64 6.71 -1.65
C GLU A 84 -26.70 7.58 -2.51
N ILE A 85 -26.80 7.49 -3.84
CA ILE A 85 -26.01 8.31 -4.77
C ILE A 85 -26.28 9.81 -4.56
N ARG A 86 -27.55 10.20 -4.35
CA ARG A 86 -27.96 11.60 -4.20
C ARG A 86 -27.52 12.22 -2.86
N THR A 87 -27.46 11.42 -1.80
CA THR A 87 -27.24 11.90 -0.42
C THR A 87 -25.85 11.62 0.12
N GLY A 88 -25.13 10.67 -0.44
CA GLY A 88 -23.83 10.22 0.08
C GLY A 88 -22.66 11.14 -0.27
N HIS A 89 -22.84 12.08 -1.23
CA HIS A 89 -21.78 13.01 -1.67
C HIS A 89 -20.49 12.30 -2.07
N TYR A 90 -20.59 11.31 -2.94
CA TYR A 90 -19.45 10.52 -3.42
C TYR A 90 -18.65 11.26 -4.49
N ASP A 91 -17.32 11.14 -4.43
CA ASP A 91 -16.45 11.60 -5.50
C ASP A 91 -16.50 10.64 -6.69
N VAL A 92 -16.52 9.33 -6.41
CA VAL A 92 -16.46 8.27 -7.41
C VAL A 92 -17.64 7.31 -7.25
N LEU A 93 -18.35 7.06 -8.35
CA LEU A 93 -19.28 5.94 -8.50
C LEU A 93 -18.57 4.85 -9.32
N HIS A 94 -18.20 3.73 -8.65
CA HIS A 94 -17.43 2.64 -9.23
C HIS A 94 -18.29 1.41 -9.43
N ILE A 95 -18.57 1.07 -10.69
CA ILE A 95 -19.44 -0.04 -11.07
C ILE A 95 -18.58 -1.28 -11.31
N GLN A 96 -18.92 -2.38 -10.63
CA GLN A 96 -18.24 -3.67 -10.78
C GLN A 96 -19.02 -4.61 -11.71
N SER A 97 -20.35 -4.56 -11.66
CA SER A 97 -21.21 -5.45 -12.44
C SER A 97 -22.61 -4.88 -12.59
N PHE A 98 -23.37 -5.40 -13.54
CA PHE A 98 -24.79 -5.14 -13.71
C PHE A 98 -25.62 -6.40 -13.46
N LYS A 99 -26.79 -6.23 -12.85
CA LYS A 99 -27.83 -7.25 -12.86
C LYS A 99 -28.79 -7.08 -14.05
N LYS A 100 -29.17 -5.84 -14.34
CA LYS A 100 -29.93 -5.44 -15.53
C LYS A 100 -29.34 -4.15 -16.09
N ALA A 101 -28.40 -4.30 -17.01
CA ALA A 101 -27.61 -3.21 -17.53
C ALA A 101 -28.43 -2.00 -18.01
N SER A 102 -29.54 -2.22 -18.75
CA SER A 102 -30.36 -1.12 -19.28
C SER A 102 -31.00 -0.25 -18.22
N ALA A 103 -31.46 -0.83 -17.11
CA ALA A 103 -32.10 -0.08 -16.03
C ALA A 103 -31.07 0.68 -15.17
N GLU A 104 -29.95 0.03 -14.87
CA GLU A 104 -28.91 0.60 -14.04
C GLU A 104 -28.13 1.70 -14.76
N MET A 105 -27.80 1.50 -16.02
CA MET A 105 -27.16 2.54 -16.84
C MET A 105 -28.00 3.82 -16.89
N LYS A 106 -29.34 3.68 -17.07
CA LYS A 106 -30.26 4.82 -17.03
C LYS A 106 -30.22 5.53 -15.67
N LEU A 107 -30.16 4.77 -14.57
CA LEU A 107 -30.03 5.34 -13.23
C LEU A 107 -28.73 6.13 -13.09
N TYR A 108 -27.61 5.58 -13.50
CA TYR A 108 -26.30 6.24 -13.40
C TYR A 108 -26.22 7.51 -14.27
N GLU A 109 -26.80 7.48 -15.47
CA GLU A 109 -26.94 8.67 -16.33
C GLU A 109 -27.81 9.77 -15.66
N GLN A 110 -28.95 9.40 -15.06
CA GLN A 110 -29.85 10.34 -14.38
C GLN A 110 -29.25 10.92 -13.09
N THR A 111 -28.37 10.20 -12.44
CA THR A 111 -27.70 10.62 -11.19
C THR A 111 -26.33 11.25 -11.42
N ARG A 112 -25.88 11.42 -12.68
CA ARG A 112 -24.54 11.90 -13.07
C ARG A 112 -24.07 13.17 -12.35
N LYS A 113 -24.96 14.06 -12.00
CA LYS A 113 -24.66 15.34 -11.32
C LYS A 113 -24.32 15.21 -9.83
N TYR A 114 -24.48 14.03 -9.22
CA TYR A 114 -24.30 13.81 -7.78
C TYR A 114 -22.94 13.15 -7.43
N TYR A 115 -22.12 12.83 -8.41
CA TYR A 115 -20.76 12.33 -8.25
C TYR A 115 -19.83 12.94 -9.31
N ARG A 116 -18.52 12.92 -9.07
CA ARG A 116 -17.54 13.55 -9.94
C ARG A 116 -17.08 12.61 -11.05
N LEU A 117 -16.83 11.34 -10.73
CA LEU A 117 -16.41 10.32 -11.70
C LEU A 117 -17.38 9.15 -11.77
N LEU A 118 -17.66 8.69 -13.00
CA LEU A 118 -18.28 7.41 -13.29
C LEU A 118 -17.21 6.45 -13.78
N VAL A 119 -16.95 5.41 -13.00
CA VAL A 119 -15.91 4.40 -13.28
C VAL A 119 -16.54 3.03 -13.41
N MET A 120 -16.06 2.23 -14.36
CA MET A 120 -16.44 0.81 -14.46
C MET A 120 -15.20 -0.07 -14.52
N THR A 121 -15.16 -1.13 -13.70
CA THR A 121 -14.25 -2.24 -13.92
C THR A 121 -14.87 -3.20 -14.95
N VAL A 122 -14.24 -3.29 -16.11
CA VAL A 122 -14.70 -4.12 -17.23
C VAL A 122 -14.09 -5.53 -17.11
N HIS A 123 -14.75 -6.40 -16.36
CA HIS A 123 -14.30 -7.78 -16.20
C HIS A 123 -14.36 -8.58 -17.49
N ASN A 124 -15.32 -8.28 -18.36
CA ASN A 124 -15.50 -8.81 -19.71
C ASN A 124 -15.98 -7.67 -20.61
N VAL A 125 -15.37 -7.48 -21.75
CA VAL A 125 -15.73 -6.42 -22.71
C VAL A 125 -17.16 -6.58 -23.24
N LEU A 126 -17.61 -7.81 -23.39
CA LEU A 126 -19.01 -8.20 -23.61
C LEU A 126 -19.33 -9.40 -22.72
N PRO A 127 -20.59 -9.65 -22.36
CA PRO A 127 -21.00 -10.91 -21.74
C PRO A 127 -20.49 -12.12 -22.54
N HIS A 128 -20.19 -13.22 -21.87
CA HIS A 128 -19.75 -14.46 -22.53
C HIS A 128 -20.74 -14.96 -23.58
N GLU A 129 -22.02 -14.68 -23.37
CA GLU A 129 -23.15 -15.03 -24.22
C GLU A 129 -23.97 -13.75 -24.49
N PRO A 130 -23.50 -12.86 -25.41
CA PRO A 130 -24.13 -11.59 -25.65
C PRO A 130 -25.48 -11.74 -26.32
N ALA A 131 -26.48 -11.04 -25.80
CA ALA A 131 -27.79 -10.94 -26.43
C ALA A 131 -27.77 -9.89 -27.58
N PRO A 132 -28.72 -9.98 -28.53
CA PRO A 132 -28.89 -8.94 -29.54
C PRO A 132 -29.08 -7.55 -28.88
N GLY A 133 -28.27 -6.57 -29.28
CA GLY A 133 -28.27 -5.21 -28.74
C GLY A 133 -27.31 -4.96 -27.56
N ASP A 134 -26.71 -5.99 -26.96
CA ASP A 134 -25.76 -5.81 -25.85
C ASP A 134 -24.55 -4.97 -26.27
N ALA A 135 -24.00 -5.20 -27.46
CA ALA A 135 -22.85 -4.44 -27.93
C ALA A 135 -23.14 -2.92 -28.00
N GLU A 136 -24.32 -2.55 -28.49
CA GLU A 136 -24.74 -1.15 -28.55
C GLU A 136 -24.94 -0.56 -27.14
N LEU A 137 -25.61 -1.31 -26.26
CA LEU A 137 -25.90 -0.90 -24.89
C LEU A 137 -24.61 -0.69 -24.08
N TYR A 138 -23.72 -1.67 -24.10
CA TYR A 138 -22.43 -1.60 -23.37
C TYR A 138 -21.53 -0.51 -23.97
N GLY A 139 -21.45 -0.42 -25.31
CA GLY A 139 -20.68 0.63 -25.98
C GLY A 139 -21.15 2.06 -25.63
N ARG A 140 -22.48 2.28 -25.52
CA ARG A 140 -23.02 3.55 -25.03
C ARG A 140 -22.58 3.85 -23.61
N PHE A 141 -22.63 2.86 -22.73
CA PHE A 141 -22.24 3.05 -21.34
C PHE A 141 -20.74 3.27 -21.18
N TYR A 142 -19.91 2.51 -21.89
CA TYR A 142 -18.45 2.72 -21.87
C TYR A 142 -18.05 4.13 -22.29
N ARG A 143 -18.72 4.69 -23.32
CA ARG A 143 -18.49 6.09 -23.72
C ARG A 143 -18.95 7.09 -22.66
N ALA A 144 -19.99 6.77 -21.88
CA ALA A 144 -20.49 7.62 -20.80
C ALA A 144 -19.60 7.57 -19.53
N CYS A 145 -18.81 6.52 -19.34
CA CYS A 145 -17.84 6.44 -18.25
C CYS A 145 -16.70 7.45 -18.45
N ASP A 146 -16.23 8.01 -17.34
CA ASP A 146 -15.03 8.84 -17.32
C ASP A 146 -13.77 7.95 -17.34
N LEU A 147 -13.81 6.79 -16.70
CA LEU A 147 -12.71 5.84 -16.60
C LEU A 147 -13.22 4.39 -16.73
N LEU A 148 -12.51 3.60 -17.50
CA LEU A 148 -12.69 2.15 -17.63
C LEU A 148 -11.42 1.44 -17.13
N ILE A 149 -11.59 0.52 -16.20
CA ILE A 149 -10.50 -0.31 -15.69
C ILE A 149 -10.64 -1.71 -16.33
N VAL A 150 -9.59 -2.16 -16.97
CA VAL A 150 -9.47 -3.52 -17.53
C VAL A 150 -8.31 -4.25 -16.88
N HIS A 151 -8.24 -5.57 -17.05
CA HIS A 151 -7.23 -6.38 -16.36
C HIS A 151 -6.05 -6.81 -17.22
N ASN A 152 -6.09 -6.53 -18.53
CA ASN A 152 -5.04 -6.88 -19.50
C ASN A 152 -5.15 -6.02 -20.76
N ASP A 153 -4.09 -6.03 -21.57
CA ASP A 153 -4.00 -5.23 -22.78
C ASP A 153 -4.96 -5.72 -23.88
N ALA A 154 -5.27 -7.02 -23.93
CA ALA A 154 -6.23 -7.56 -24.88
C ALA A 154 -7.64 -6.97 -24.68
N SER A 155 -8.09 -6.78 -23.43
CA SER A 155 -9.35 -6.12 -23.11
C SER A 155 -9.32 -4.63 -23.44
N LYS A 156 -8.18 -3.95 -23.23
CA LYS A 156 -7.96 -2.56 -23.63
C LYS A 156 -8.09 -2.41 -25.13
N GLN A 157 -7.43 -3.27 -25.90
CA GLN A 157 -7.48 -3.25 -27.35
C GLN A 157 -8.91 -3.50 -27.86
N ASP A 158 -9.63 -4.46 -27.31
CA ASP A 158 -11.02 -4.75 -27.68
C ASP A 158 -11.96 -3.55 -27.41
N LEU A 159 -11.76 -2.79 -26.32
CA LEU A 159 -12.53 -1.57 -26.04
C LEU A 159 -12.25 -0.48 -27.09
N LYS A 160 -11.01 -0.35 -27.52
CA LYS A 160 -10.61 0.61 -28.58
C LYS A 160 -11.21 0.20 -29.94
N ASP A 161 -11.02 -1.05 -30.33
CA ASP A 161 -11.40 -1.53 -31.67
C ASP A 161 -12.90 -1.67 -31.85
N LYS A 162 -13.61 -2.20 -30.86
CA LYS A 162 -15.05 -2.50 -30.97
C LYS A 162 -15.96 -1.35 -30.58
N PHE A 163 -15.50 -0.48 -29.67
CA PHE A 163 -16.35 0.58 -29.10
C PHE A 163 -15.79 1.98 -29.29
N ASN A 164 -14.63 2.12 -29.94
CA ASN A 164 -13.94 3.38 -30.19
C ASN A 164 -13.74 4.20 -28.90
N ILE A 165 -13.29 3.54 -27.82
CA ILE A 165 -13.01 4.21 -26.55
C ILE A 165 -11.60 4.83 -26.62
N PRO A 166 -11.45 6.13 -26.26
CA PRO A 166 -10.15 6.80 -26.23
C PRO A 166 -9.21 6.16 -25.21
N ASP A 167 -7.91 6.12 -25.52
CA ASP A 167 -6.87 5.48 -24.71
C ASP A 167 -6.77 6.08 -23.30
N GLU A 168 -6.93 7.40 -23.18
CA GLU A 168 -6.89 8.15 -21.93
C GLU A 168 -8.00 7.77 -20.95
N LYS A 169 -9.10 7.19 -21.43
CA LYS A 169 -10.19 6.67 -20.59
C LYS A 169 -9.96 5.24 -20.10
N ILE A 170 -8.92 4.55 -20.53
CA ILE A 170 -8.70 3.14 -20.19
C ILE A 170 -7.44 3.00 -19.35
N ARG A 171 -7.55 2.28 -18.23
CA ARG A 171 -6.40 1.86 -17.42
C ARG A 171 -6.34 0.34 -17.33
N VAL A 172 -5.17 -0.22 -17.62
CA VAL A 172 -4.89 -1.64 -17.41
C VAL A 172 -4.40 -1.81 -16.00
N ILE A 173 -5.22 -2.43 -15.15
CA ILE A 173 -4.89 -2.70 -13.74
C ILE A 173 -5.11 -4.20 -13.51
N PRO A 174 -4.03 -4.99 -13.44
CA PRO A 174 -4.11 -6.42 -13.17
C PRO A 174 -4.80 -6.70 -11.83
N ARG A 175 -5.51 -7.82 -11.75
CA ARG A 175 -6.11 -8.28 -10.49
C ARG A 175 -5.10 -9.05 -9.65
N GLY A 176 -5.23 -8.98 -8.34
CA GLY A 176 -4.42 -9.77 -7.41
C GLY A 176 -4.76 -11.26 -7.39
N LEU A 177 -3.92 -12.06 -6.75
CA LEU A 177 -4.19 -13.47 -6.49
C LEU A 177 -5.27 -13.67 -5.43
N TYR A 178 -5.93 -14.83 -5.47
CA TYR A 178 -6.87 -15.22 -4.44
C TYR A 178 -6.12 -15.77 -3.21
N THR A 179 -6.05 -14.98 -2.14
CA THR A 179 -5.29 -15.30 -0.91
C THR A 179 -5.99 -16.29 0.03
N THR A 180 -7.22 -16.69 -0.27
CA THR A 180 -8.07 -17.52 0.61
C THR A 180 -7.76 -19.02 0.58
N TYR A 181 -6.85 -19.46 -0.27
CA TYR A 181 -6.51 -20.87 -0.42
C TYR A 181 -5.15 -21.15 0.20
N SER A 182 -5.12 -21.96 1.26
CA SER A 182 -3.87 -22.49 1.80
C SER A 182 -3.29 -23.53 0.85
N VAL A 183 -2.00 -23.43 0.56
CA VAL A 183 -1.26 -24.47 -0.17
C VAL A 183 -1.04 -25.63 0.81
N ASP A 184 -1.60 -26.81 0.49
CA ASP A 184 -1.27 -28.05 1.19
C ASP A 184 -0.10 -28.71 0.49
N GLU A 185 1.10 -28.56 1.03
CA GLU A 185 2.33 -29.13 0.49
C GLU A 185 2.33 -30.69 0.51
N ASN A 186 1.43 -31.29 1.29
CA ASN A 186 1.29 -32.75 1.43
C ASN A 186 0.16 -33.34 0.54
N ALA A 187 -0.46 -32.53 -0.33
CA ALA A 187 -1.62 -32.96 -1.10
C ALA A 187 -1.30 -33.93 -2.25
N ARG A 188 -0.01 -34.21 -2.53
CA ARG A 188 0.39 -35.00 -3.70
C ARG A 188 0.10 -36.48 -3.51
N ASP A 189 -0.67 -37.06 -4.45
CA ASP A 189 -0.88 -38.51 -4.52
C ASP A 189 0.43 -39.22 -4.94
N ASN A 190 0.68 -40.46 -4.44
CA ASN A 190 1.84 -41.29 -4.82
C ASN A 190 1.70 -41.90 -6.23
N ASP A 191 1.30 -41.10 -7.21
CA ASP A 191 1.15 -41.52 -8.60
C ASP A 191 2.33 -40.99 -9.42
N GLU A 192 3.09 -41.87 -10.08
CA GLU A 192 4.26 -41.52 -10.87
C GLU A 192 3.92 -40.90 -12.24
N ARG A 193 2.66 -40.94 -12.64
CA ARG A 193 2.19 -40.32 -13.89
C ARG A 193 2.23 -38.79 -13.82
N VAL A 194 2.33 -38.17 -14.97
CA VAL A 194 2.18 -36.70 -15.06
C VAL A 194 0.70 -36.34 -15.00
N HIS A 195 0.35 -35.52 -14.03
CA HIS A 195 -1.04 -35.13 -13.76
C HIS A 195 -1.38 -33.81 -14.44
N PHE A 196 -2.33 -33.88 -15.36
CA PHE A 196 -2.88 -32.74 -16.08
C PHE A 196 -4.29 -32.44 -15.59
N LEU A 197 -4.56 -31.18 -15.26
CA LEU A 197 -5.87 -30.75 -14.75
C LEU A 197 -6.51 -29.69 -15.67
N ASN A 198 -7.71 -29.98 -16.20
CA ASN A 198 -8.61 -28.97 -16.74
C ASN A 198 -9.70 -28.68 -15.72
N PHE A 199 -9.78 -27.45 -15.21
CA PHE A 199 -10.61 -27.09 -14.09
C PHE A 199 -11.55 -25.92 -14.37
N GLY A 200 -12.72 -25.94 -13.73
CA GLY A 200 -13.72 -24.87 -13.72
C GLY A 200 -14.86 -25.10 -14.70
N ARG A 201 -15.88 -24.22 -14.66
CA ARG A 201 -17.11 -24.41 -15.44
C ARG A 201 -16.82 -24.79 -16.89
N ILE A 202 -17.41 -25.89 -17.33
CA ILE A 202 -17.24 -26.38 -18.71
C ILE A 202 -18.13 -25.55 -19.63
N ARG A 203 -17.50 -25.03 -20.71
CA ARG A 203 -18.10 -24.17 -21.73
C ARG A 203 -17.45 -24.43 -23.08
N PRO A 204 -18.15 -24.24 -24.23
CA PRO A 204 -17.58 -24.48 -25.54
C PRO A 204 -16.28 -23.71 -25.80
N TYR A 205 -16.17 -22.46 -25.34
CA TYR A 205 -14.95 -21.66 -25.54
C TYR A 205 -13.74 -22.20 -24.80
N LYS A 206 -13.92 -23.08 -23.81
CA LYS A 206 -12.82 -23.68 -23.03
C LYS A 206 -12.15 -24.85 -23.74
N GLY A 207 -12.70 -25.34 -24.86
CA GLY A 207 -12.01 -26.27 -25.75
C GLY A 207 -11.77 -27.65 -25.17
N VAL A 208 -12.66 -28.18 -24.30
CA VAL A 208 -12.53 -29.55 -23.77
C VAL A 208 -12.53 -30.58 -24.90
N ASP A 209 -13.27 -30.34 -25.97
CA ASP A 209 -13.26 -31.15 -27.20
C ASP A 209 -11.88 -31.17 -27.91
N ILE A 210 -11.17 -30.03 -27.93
CA ILE A 210 -9.79 -29.92 -28.44
C ILE A 210 -8.85 -30.76 -27.56
N LEU A 211 -8.98 -30.68 -26.24
CA LEU A 211 -8.20 -31.50 -25.31
C LEU A 211 -8.42 -32.99 -25.53
N LEU A 212 -9.68 -33.44 -25.58
CA LEU A 212 -9.99 -34.88 -25.82
C LEU A 212 -9.47 -35.35 -27.16
N LYS A 213 -9.58 -34.51 -28.20
CA LYS A 213 -9.02 -34.86 -29.52
C LYS A 213 -7.48 -34.92 -29.49
N ALA A 214 -6.82 -34.00 -28.78
CA ALA A 214 -5.36 -34.03 -28.62
C ALA A 214 -4.89 -35.30 -27.92
N ILE A 215 -5.57 -35.70 -26.83
CA ILE A 215 -5.27 -36.98 -26.13
C ILE A 215 -5.47 -38.17 -27.03
N SER A 216 -6.51 -38.20 -27.88
CA SER A 216 -6.74 -39.31 -28.83
C SER A 216 -5.65 -39.45 -29.89
N LEU A 217 -4.89 -38.38 -30.14
CA LEU A 217 -3.75 -38.39 -31.08
C LEU A 217 -2.44 -38.86 -30.45
N MET A 218 -2.41 -39.05 -29.10
CA MET A 218 -1.23 -39.59 -28.41
C MET A 218 -1.14 -41.12 -28.55
N ASP A 219 0.08 -41.63 -28.58
CA ASP A 219 0.31 -43.07 -28.56
C ASP A 219 -0.11 -43.67 -27.20
N GLU A 220 -0.49 -44.93 -27.17
CA GLU A 220 -0.90 -45.64 -25.96
C GLU A 220 0.20 -45.62 -24.89
N LYS A 221 1.46 -45.77 -25.31
CA LYS A 221 2.63 -45.64 -24.40
C LYS A 221 2.73 -44.29 -23.70
N ASP A 222 2.45 -43.22 -24.43
CA ASP A 222 2.49 -41.85 -23.84
C ASP A 222 1.27 -41.59 -22.97
N ARG A 223 0.07 -42.06 -23.37
CA ARG A 223 -1.12 -41.97 -22.53
C ARG A 223 -0.95 -42.70 -21.18
N ALA A 224 -0.29 -43.86 -21.19
CA ALA A 224 -0.02 -44.62 -19.97
C ALA A 224 0.85 -43.85 -18.92
N ARG A 225 1.62 -42.84 -19.35
CA ARG A 225 2.42 -41.95 -18.49
C ARG A 225 1.65 -40.75 -17.94
N CYS A 226 0.38 -40.59 -18.32
CA CYS A 226 -0.44 -39.42 -18.00
C CYS A 226 -1.69 -39.79 -17.22
N ARG A 227 -2.15 -38.79 -16.42
CA ARG A 227 -3.49 -38.77 -15.87
C ARG A 227 -4.10 -37.42 -16.19
N PHE A 228 -5.20 -37.43 -16.95
CA PHE A 228 -5.95 -36.23 -17.31
C PHE A 228 -7.21 -36.13 -16.46
N VAL A 229 -7.33 -35.09 -15.68
CA VAL A 229 -8.50 -34.84 -14.84
C VAL A 229 -9.24 -33.61 -15.38
N ILE A 230 -10.51 -33.79 -15.73
CA ILE A 230 -11.40 -32.75 -16.22
C ILE A 230 -12.52 -32.60 -15.20
N ARG A 231 -12.51 -31.49 -14.44
CA ARG A 231 -13.42 -31.25 -13.33
C ARG A 231 -14.13 -29.91 -13.45
N GLY A 232 -15.47 -29.92 -13.44
CA GLY A 232 -16.24 -28.68 -13.36
C GLY A 232 -17.64 -28.80 -13.93
N GLU A 233 -18.52 -27.94 -13.41
CA GLU A 233 -19.95 -27.95 -13.75
C GLU A 233 -20.19 -27.64 -15.23
N GLN A 234 -20.90 -28.53 -15.90
CA GLN A 234 -21.40 -28.36 -17.28
C GLN A 234 -22.89 -28.00 -17.25
N TYR A 235 -23.27 -26.99 -18.00
CA TYR A 235 -24.67 -26.61 -18.18
C TYR A 235 -25.14 -27.06 -19.58
N PRO A 236 -25.97 -28.10 -19.72
CA PRO A 236 -26.37 -28.67 -21.03
C PRO A 236 -27.02 -27.66 -21.99
N LYS A 237 -27.68 -26.62 -21.45
CA LYS A 237 -28.28 -25.55 -22.28
C LYS A 237 -27.24 -24.64 -22.94
N LEU A 238 -26.04 -24.56 -22.40
CA LEU A 238 -24.98 -23.69 -22.86
C LEU A 238 -23.84 -24.47 -23.52
N ASP A 239 -23.69 -25.73 -23.14
CA ASP A 239 -22.74 -26.67 -23.75
C ASP A 239 -23.43 -28.05 -23.83
N PRO A 240 -24.02 -28.39 -24.98
CA PRO A 240 -24.76 -29.64 -25.16
C PRO A 240 -23.85 -30.83 -25.47
N THR A 241 -22.52 -30.64 -25.52
CA THR A 241 -21.57 -31.69 -25.92
C THR A 241 -21.54 -32.82 -24.91
N ASP A 242 -21.73 -34.07 -25.37
CA ASP A 242 -21.53 -35.27 -24.54
C ASP A 242 -20.06 -35.66 -24.52
N TYR A 243 -19.31 -35.04 -23.60
CA TYR A 243 -17.88 -35.33 -23.44
C TYR A 243 -17.60 -36.77 -23.00
N ALA A 244 -18.50 -37.40 -22.26
CA ALA A 244 -18.35 -38.78 -21.86
C ALA A 244 -18.52 -39.73 -23.08
N ALA A 245 -19.38 -39.40 -24.04
CA ALA A 245 -19.47 -40.12 -25.31
C ALA A 245 -18.19 -39.97 -26.15
N LEU A 246 -17.63 -38.74 -26.22
CA LEU A 246 -16.36 -38.51 -26.94
C LEU A 246 -15.19 -39.27 -26.31
N ILE A 247 -15.11 -39.37 -25.00
CA ILE A 247 -14.08 -40.17 -24.31
C ILE A 247 -14.17 -41.63 -24.69
N ARG A 248 -15.40 -42.18 -24.74
CA ARG A 248 -15.63 -43.57 -25.18
C ARG A 248 -15.31 -43.75 -26.67
N GLU A 249 -15.75 -42.84 -27.54
CA GLU A 249 -15.51 -42.86 -28.97
C GLU A 249 -14.01 -42.82 -29.30
N TYR A 250 -13.26 -42.01 -28.59
CA TYR A 250 -11.80 -41.88 -28.78
C TYR A 250 -11.00 -43.00 -28.08
N GLY A 251 -11.61 -43.81 -27.26
CA GLY A 251 -10.95 -44.92 -26.55
C GLY A 251 -9.88 -44.43 -25.56
N ILE A 252 -10.12 -43.33 -24.89
CA ILE A 252 -9.16 -42.67 -23.97
C ILE A 252 -9.57 -42.70 -22.49
N GLY A 253 -10.55 -43.57 -22.16
CA GLY A 253 -11.05 -43.66 -20.79
C GLY A 253 -10.07 -44.29 -19.78
N ASP A 254 -8.96 -44.81 -20.24
CA ASP A 254 -7.85 -45.37 -19.47
C ASP A 254 -7.00 -44.27 -18.77
N CYS A 255 -6.94 -43.08 -19.37
CA CYS A 255 -6.14 -41.97 -18.86
C CYS A 255 -6.95 -40.69 -18.56
N VAL A 256 -8.25 -40.63 -18.92
CA VAL A 256 -9.10 -39.44 -18.72
C VAL A 256 -10.14 -39.67 -17.63
N GLU A 257 -10.11 -38.89 -16.59
CA GLU A 257 -11.15 -38.80 -15.57
C GLU A 257 -12.02 -37.58 -15.85
N PHE A 258 -13.31 -37.77 -16.09
CA PHE A 258 -14.25 -36.71 -16.38
C PHE A 258 -15.36 -36.64 -15.32
N ASP A 259 -15.51 -35.48 -14.70
CA ASP A 259 -16.60 -35.23 -13.77
C ASP A 259 -17.16 -33.81 -14.02
N ASN A 260 -18.40 -33.75 -14.48
CA ASN A 260 -19.10 -32.51 -14.84
C ASN A 260 -19.93 -31.90 -13.72
N THR A 261 -19.62 -32.22 -12.47
CA THR A 261 -20.25 -31.64 -11.29
C THR A 261 -19.49 -30.43 -10.76
N ARG A 262 -20.17 -29.62 -9.97
CA ARG A 262 -19.53 -28.49 -9.28
C ARG A 262 -18.48 -29.01 -8.28
N VAL A 263 -17.27 -28.49 -8.37
CA VAL A 263 -16.23 -28.77 -7.39
C VAL A 263 -16.49 -27.96 -6.11
N PRO A 264 -16.60 -28.58 -4.94
CA PRO A 264 -16.63 -27.89 -3.66
C PRO A 264 -15.37 -27.04 -3.42
N GLU A 265 -15.52 -25.89 -2.74
CA GLU A 265 -14.37 -24.98 -2.53
C GLU A 265 -13.25 -25.63 -1.71
N GLU A 266 -13.59 -26.47 -0.76
CA GLU A 266 -12.68 -27.22 0.10
C GLU A 266 -11.83 -28.27 -0.66
N GLU A 267 -12.27 -28.73 -1.81
CA GLU A 267 -11.54 -29.69 -2.64
C GLU A 267 -10.54 -29.03 -3.60
N ILE A 268 -10.72 -27.72 -3.88
CA ILE A 268 -9.91 -27.00 -4.86
C ILE A 268 -8.40 -27.02 -4.53
N PRO A 269 -7.97 -26.79 -3.27
CA PRO A 269 -6.55 -26.84 -2.92
C PRO A 269 -5.90 -28.19 -3.25
N LYS A 270 -6.56 -29.28 -2.88
CA LYS A 270 -6.07 -30.64 -3.17
C LYS A 270 -6.06 -30.95 -4.66
N LEU A 271 -7.11 -30.55 -5.36
CA LEU A 271 -7.25 -30.81 -6.81
C LEU A 271 -6.15 -30.10 -7.61
N ILE A 272 -5.88 -28.81 -7.34
CA ILE A 272 -4.85 -28.04 -8.03
C ILE A 272 -3.45 -28.44 -7.57
N GLY A 273 -3.26 -28.68 -6.26
CA GLY A 273 -1.97 -29.07 -5.68
C GLY A 273 -1.46 -30.41 -6.20
N ASN A 274 -2.36 -31.31 -6.62
CA ASN A 274 -2.01 -32.61 -7.24
C ASN A 274 -1.62 -32.50 -8.72
N ALA A 275 -1.87 -31.38 -9.39
CA ALA A 275 -1.57 -31.22 -10.79
C ALA A 275 -0.11 -30.81 -11.04
N ASP A 276 0.53 -31.43 -12.03
CA ASP A 276 1.82 -30.98 -12.57
C ASP A 276 1.64 -29.79 -13.50
N PHE A 277 0.54 -29.78 -14.27
CA PHE A 277 0.16 -28.69 -15.16
C PHE A 277 -1.36 -28.48 -15.18
N LEU A 278 -1.79 -27.22 -15.23
CA LEU A 278 -3.17 -26.87 -15.58
C LEU A 278 -3.30 -26.67 -17.10
N LEU A 279 -4.44 -27.13 -17.65
CA LEU A 279 -4.71 -27.13 -19.08
C LEU A 279 -5.72 -26.06 -19.48
N PHE A 280 -5.36 -25.19 -20.42
CA PHE A 280 -6.21 -24.13 -20.93
C PHE A 280 -6.33 -24.17 -22.47
N PRO A 281 -7.08 -25.12 -23.05
CA PRO A 281 -7.26 -25.24 -24.49
C PRO A 281 -8.31 -24.24 -25.01
N TYR A 282 -8.29 -23.01 -24.52
CA TYR A 282 -9.35 -22.05 -24.74
C TYR A 282 -9.28 -21.44 -26.15
N ARG A 283 -10.45 -21.24 -26.75
CA ARG A 283 -10.60 -20.56 -28.03
C ARG A 283 -10.53 -19.06 -27.89
N LYS A 284 -11.05 -18.55 -26.78
CA LYS A 284 -11.08 -17.14 -26.48
C LYS A 284 -11.30 -16.89 -24.98
N ILE A 285 -10.65 -15.87 -24.41
CA ILE A 285 -10.86 -15.45 -23.03
C ILE A 285 -10.40 -14.00 -22.85
N TYR A 286 -11.07 -13.21 -22.01
CA TYR A 286 -10.63 -11.88 -21.60
C TYR A 286 -9.85 -11.89 -20.30
N GLY A 287 -10.12 -12.84 -19.42
CA GLY A 287 -9.40 -13.00 -18.16
C GLY A 287 -9.73 -14.34 -17.52
N SER A 288 -8.74 -15.00 -16.94
CA SER A 288 -8.91 -16.33 -16.35
C SER A 288 -8.60 -16.33 -14.86
N GLY A 289 -9.66 -16.42 -14.04
CA GLY A 289 -9.49 -16.65 -12.61
C GLY A 289 -8.81 -17.98 -12.30
N VAL A 290 -8.98 -19.00 -13.16
CA VAL A 290 -8.33 -20.31 -12.99
C VAL A 290 -6.82 -20.23 -13.27
N LEU A 291 -6.38 -19.36 -14.21
CA LEU A 291 -4.95 -19.08 -14.40
C LEU A 291 -4.32 -18.49 -13.12
N LEU A 292 -4.99 -17.52 -12.49
CA LEU A 292 -4.52 -16.95 -11.23
C LEU A 292 -4.56 -17.95 -10.08
N MET A 293 -5.54 -18.86 -10.09
CA MET A 293 -5.57 -19.99 -9.15
C MET A 293 -4.35 -20.90 -9.35
N SER A 294 -3.98 -21.26 -10.59
CA SER A 294 -2.77 -22.07 -10.82
C SER A 294 -1.53 -21.37 -10.26
N TYR A 295 -1.44 -20.05 -10.37
CA TYR A 295 -0.33 -19.26 -9.85
C TYR A 295 -0.32 -19.19 -8.32
N THR A 296 -1.49 -19.15 -7.66
CA THR A 296 -1.59 -19.26 -6.20
C THR A 296 -0.91 -20.54 -5.69
N TYR A 297 -0.98 -21.63 -6.45
CA TYR A 297 -0.38 -22.93 -6.10
C TYR A 297 0.99 -23.17 -6.77
N GLY A 298 1.50 -22.20 -7.52
CA GLY A 298 2.78 -22.36 -8.25
C GLY A 298 2.75 -23.43 -9.33
N VAL A 299 1.56 -23.77 -9.87
CA VAL A 299 1.40 -24.80 -10.89
C VAL A 299 1.53 -24.20 -12.29
N PRO A 300 2.49 -24.64 -13.12
CA PRO A 300 2.66 -24.16 -14.48
C PRO A 300 1.49 -24.61 -15.38
N VAL A 301 1.38 -24.01 -16.56
CA VAL A 301 0.24 -24.20 -17.43
C VAL A 301 0.65 -24.74 -18.81
N VAL A 302 -0.29 -25.47 -19.46
CA VAL A 302 -0.27 -25.72 -20.91
C VAL A 302 -1.49 -24.99 -21.48
N ALA A 303 -1.26 -23.94 -22.26
CA ALA A 303 -2.31 -23.02 -22.68
C ALA A 303 -2.26 -22.72 -24.18
N SER A 304 -3.42 -22.46 -24.78
CA SER A 304 -3.49 -21.93 -26.13
C SER A 304 -2.85 -20.52 -26.20
N ASP A 305 -2.35 -20.15 -27.38
CA ASP A 305 -1.67 -18.87 -27.66
C ASP A 305 -2.63 -17.68 -27.82
N VAL A 306 -3.80 -17.74 -27.20
CA VAL A 306 -4.70 -16.57 -27.16
C VAL A 306 -4.04 -15.43 -26.38
N PRO A 307 -4.24 -14.15 -26.79
CA PRO A 307 -3.52 -12.99 -26.25
C PRO A 307 -3.46 -12.95 -24.72
N THR A 308 -4.57 -13.28 -24.04
CA THR A 308 -4.64 -13.30 -22.56
C THR A 308 -3.68 -14.30 -21.92
N PHE A 309 -3.44 -15.46 -22.54
CA PHE A 309 -2.49 -16.44 -22.01
C PHE A 309 -1.06 -16.17 -22.43
N VAL A 310 -0.84 -15.59 -23.61
CA VAL A 310 0.48 -15.11 -24.02
C VAL A 310 0.99 -14.07 -23.02
N GLU A 311 0.16 -13.04 -22.73
CA GLU A 311 0.46 -12.00 -21.74
C GLU A 311 0.56 -12.59 -20.32
N GLY A 312 -0.41 -13.40 -19.91
CA GLY A 312 -0.49 -13.96 -18.55
C GLY A 312 0.65 -14.91 -18.20
N THR A 313 1.26 -15.58 -19.19
CA THR A 313 2.41 -16.47 -19.00
C THR A 313 3.77 -15.82 -19.26
N ASP A 314 3.80 -14.51 -19.51
CA ASP A 314 5.00 -13.79 -19.96
C ASP A 314 5.64 -14.47 -21.18
N ASN A 315 4.85 -14.62 -22.25
CA ASN A 315 5.25 -15.28 -23.50
C ASN A 315 5.73 -16.74 -23.29
N GLY A 316 5.05 -17.50 -22.44
CA GLY A 316 5.36 -18.91 -22.18
C GLY A 316 6.44 -19.18 -21.14
N LYS A 317 6.95 -18.16 -20.43
CA LYS A 317 7.93 -18.37 -19.34
C LYS A 317 7.32 -19.10 -18.13
N ALA A 318 6.02 -18.95 -17.89
CA ALA A 318 5.29 -19.62 -16.80
C ALA A 318 4.59 -20.93 -17.22
N GLY A 319 4.92 -21.47 -18.41
CA GLY A 319 4.32 -22.70 -18.94
C GLY A 319 4.57 -22.89 -20.42
N ILE A 320 3.77 -23.74 -21.04
CA ILE A 320 3.92 -24.13 -22.44
C ILE A 320 2.74 -23.57 -23.25
N LEU A 321 3.02 -22.81 -24.31
CA LEU A 321 2.00 -22.36 -25.26
C LEU A 321 1.90 -23.24 -26.48
N PHE A 322 0.68 -23.35 -27.04
CA PHE A 322 0.39 -24.09 -28.30
C PHE A 322 -0.61 -23.30 -29.16
N ALA A 323 -0.60 -23.53 -30.47
CA ALA A 323 -1.51 -22.86 -31.38
C ALA A 323 -2.98 -23.17 -31.06
N SER A 324 -3.78 -22.08 -30.87
CA SER A 324 -5.20 -22.23 -30.53
C SER A 324 -5.98 -23.02 -31.56
N GLU A 325 -6.97 -23.78 -31.10
CA GLU A 325 -7.85 -24.64 -31.93
C GLU A 325 -7.13 -25.76 -32.72
N ASP A 326 -5.87 -26.06 -32.42
CA ASP A 326 -5.09 -27.12 -33.04
C ASP A 326 -4.83 -28.29 -32.08
N PRO A 327 -5.56 -29.43 -32.20
CA PRO A 327 -5.34 -30.60 -31.36
C PRO A 327 -3.95 -31.22 -31.54
N GLY A 328 -3.34 -31.08 -32.73
CA GLY A 328 -2.00 -31.59 -32.99
C GLY A 328 -0.94 -30.81 -32.25
N ALA A 329 -1.01 -29.47 -32.33
CA ALA A 329 -0.15 -28.57 -31.55
C ALA A 329 -0.33 -28.78 -30.04
N MET A 330 -1.56 -28.99 -29.58
CA MET A 330 -1.82 -29.30 -28.18
C MET A 330 -1.20 -30.65 -27.77
N LYS A 331 -1.35 -31.71 -28.57
CA LYS A 331 -0.67 -33.01 -28.31
C LYS A 331 0.84 -32.80 -28.14
N ASP A 332 1.48 -32.07 -29.06
CA ASP A 332 2.93 -31.83 -28.99
C ASP A 332 3.31 -30.99 -27.73
N ALA A 333 2.46 -30.09 -27.28
CA ALA A 333 2.65 -29.36 -26.04
C ALA A 333 2.51 -30.27 -24.81
N LEU A 334 1.56 -31.21 -24.80
CA LEU A 334 1.41 -32.19 -23.73
C LEU A 334 2.64 -33.10 -23.65
N LEU A 335 3.17 -33.59 -24.78
CA LEU A 335 4.40 -34.37 -24.81
C LEU A 335 5.60 -33.59 -24.26
N ARG A 336 5.75 -32.33 -24.65
CA ARG A 336 6.79 -31.46 -24.07
C ARG A 336 6.63 -31.28 -22.56
N ALA A 337 5.39 -31.15 -22.07
CA ALA A 337 5.12 -31.01 -20.63
C ALA A 337 5.48 -32.29 -19.85
N MET A 338 5.24 -33.47 -20.42
CA MET A 338 5.63 -34.77 -19.84
C MET A 338 7.14 -34.92 -19.71
N ASP A 339 7.88 -34.39 -20.67
CA ASP A 339 9.35 -34.52 -20.73
C ASP A 339 10.09 -33.37 -20.05
N THR A 340 9.37 -32.44 -19.31
CA THR A 340 10.01 -31.37 -18.55
C THR A 340 10.85 -31.93 -17.40
N THR A 341 12.10 -31.43 -17.30
CA THR A 341 12.99 -31.76 -16.20
C THR A 341 12.57 -31.05 -14.91
N PRO A 342 13.02 -31.49 -13.72
CA PRO A 342 12.80 -30.80 -12.47
C PRO A 342 13.27 -29.33 -12.51
N GLU A 343 14.40 -29.05 -13.15
CA GLU A 343 14.97 -27.73 -13.32
C GLU A 343 14.08 -26.81 -14.17
N GLN A 344 13.53 -27.35 -15.26
CA GLN A 344 12.57 -26.61 -16.10
C GLN A 344 11.27 -26.32 -15.36
N ARG A 345 10.75 -27.27 -14.56
CA ARG A 345 9.58 -27.03 -13.72
C ARG A 345 9.83 -25.93 -12.68
N GLU A 346 11.04 -25.93 -12.09
CA GLU A 346 11.42 -24.86 -11.15
C GLU A 346 11.57 -23.51 -11.86
N ALA A 347 12.07 -23.47 -13.08
CA ALA A 347 12.13 -22.26 -13.89
C ALA A 347 10.71 -21.69 -14.15
N TYR A 348 9.73 -22.53 -14.47
CA TYR A 348 8.33 -22.11 -14.58
C TYR A 348 7.80 -21.55 -13.25
N ARG A 349 8.07 -22.20 -12.12
CA ARG A 349 7.66 -21.72 -10.79
C ARG A 349 8.30 -20.38 -10.43
N ALA A 350 9.58 -20.21 -10.75
CA ALA A 350 10.28 -18.93 -10.53
C ALA A 350 9.66 -17.81 -11.37
N ALA A 351 9.31 -18.10 -12.65
CA ALA A 351 8.61 -17.14 -13.49
C ALA A 351 7.21 -16.81 -12.96
N ILE A 352 6.47 -17.79 -12.45
CA ILE A 352 5.17 -17.57 -11.79
C ILE A 352 5.34 -16.65 -10.59
N ARG A 353 6.29 -16.92 -9.69
CA ARG A 353 6.56 -16.05 -8.52
C ARG A 353 6.82 -14.61 -8.96
N LYS A 354 7.70 -14.42 -9.95
CA LYS A 354 7.99 -13.09 -10.50
C LYS A 354 6.74 -12.38 -11.04
N ILE A 355 5.93 -13.07 -11.87
CA ILE A 355 4.67 -12.53 -12.42
C ILE A 355 3.71 -12.12 -11.29
N VAL A 356 3.63 -12.93 -10.24
CA VAL A 356 2.77 -12.67 -9.07
C VAL A 356 3.23 -11.42 -8.33
N ASP A 357 4.50 -11.35 -7.99
CA ASP A 357 5.08 -10.24 -7.20
C ASP A 357 4.96 -8.91 -7.96
N GLU A 358 5.20 -8.91 -9.26
CA GLU A 358 5.19 -7.70 -10.07
C GLU A 358 3.79 -7.24 -10.48
N ARG A 359 2.80 -8.15 -10.66
CA ARG A 359 1.53 -7.82 -11.34
C ARG A 359 0.28 -8.20 -10.56
N HIS A 360 0.31 -9.22 -9.70
CA HIS A 360 -0.90 -9.83 -9.12
C HIS A 360 -1.01 -9.65 -7.60
N ASN A 361 -0.74 -8.44 -7.12
CA ASN A 361 -0.83 -8.05 -5.72
C ASN A 361 -2.02 -7.11 -5.49
N TRP A 362 -2.93 -7.45 -4.58
CA TRP A 362 -4.12 -6.65 -4.29
C TRP A 362 -3.81 -5.25 -3.77
N LYS A 363 -2.71 -5.09 -3.04
CA LYS A 363 -2.26 -3.77 -2.56
C LYS A 363 -1.88 -2.87 -3.75
N ILE A 364 -1.18 -3.42 -4.74
CA ILE A 364 -0.85 -2.71 -5.99
C ILE A 364 -2.13 -2.41 -6.77
N THR A 365 -3.02 -3.41 -6.93
CA THR A 365 -4.30 -3.24 -7.64
C THR A 365 -5.15 -2.13 -7.03
N ALA A 366 -5.30 -2.09 -5.70
CA ALA A 366 -6.07 -1.07 -4.99
C ALA A 366 -5.46 0.33 -5.14
N ARG A 367 -4.15 0.44 -4.98
CA ARG A 367 -3.41 1.69 -5.14
C ARG A 367 -3.51 2.25 -6.55
N SER A 368 -3.30 1.39 -7.56
CA SER A 368 -3.44 1.78 -8.97
C SER A 368 -4.88 2.21 -9.29
N THR A 369 -5.88 1.53 -8.69
CA THR A 369 -7.29 1.88 -8.88
C THR A 369 -7.60 3.27 -8.30
N VAL A 370 -7.23 3.53 -7.05
CA VAL A 370 -7.46 4.83 -6.41
C VAL A 370 -6.58 5.92 -7.02
N GLY A 371 -5.36 5.58 -7.43
CA GLY A 371 -4.46 6.45 -8.19
C GLY A 371 -5.09 6.94 -9.49
N ALA A 372 -5.69 6.03 -10.27
CA ALA A 372 -6.42 6.37 -11.49
C ALA A 372 -7.63 7.28 -11.22
N PHE A 373 -8.33 7.12 -10.09
CA PHE A 373 -9.40 8.04 -9.70
C PHE A 373 -8.87 9.45 -9.42
N ARG A 374 -7.76 9.57 -8.69
CA ARG A 374 -7.13 10.86 -8.38
C ARG A 374 -6.66 11.57 -9.65
N GLU A 375 -6.02 10.83 -10.56
CA GLU A 375 -5.58 11.33 -11.87
C GLU A 375 -6.75 11.92 -12.66
N MET A 376 -7.85 11.19 -12.80
CA MET A 376 -9.03 11.64 -13.53
C MET A 376 -9.75 12.83 -12.86
N LEU A 377 -9.56 13.03 -11.57
CA LEU A 377 -10.09 14.17 -10.82
C LEU A 377 -9.21 15.44 -10.93
N GLY A 378 -8.16 15.40 -11.72
CA GLY A 378 -7.27 16.54 -12.01
C GLY A 378 -5.96 16.52 -11.24
N GLY A 379 -5.57 15.34 -10.67
CA GLY A 379 -4.23 15.10 -10.19
C GLY A 379 -3.33 14.60 -11.32
N ALA A 380 -2.18 15.20 -11.55
CA ALA A 380 -1.19 14.62 -12.46
C ALA A 380 -0.78 13.21 -11.97
N PRO A 381 -0.54 12.24 -12.88
CA PRO A 381 0.03 10.95 -12.49
C PRO A 381 1.32 11.15 -11.69
N ALA A 382 1.53 10.36 -10.63
CA ALA A 382 2.76 10.49 -9.83
C ALA A 382 4.04 10.38 -10.68
N SER A 383 4.01 9.60 -11.76
CA SER A 383 5.12 9.48 -12.70
C SER A 383 5.41 10.75 -13.54
N GLU A 384 4.47 11.69 -13.63
CA GLU A 384 4.61 12.93 -14.42
C GLU A 384 4.86 14.16 -13.55
N ARG A 385 4.65 14.08 -12.25
CA ARG A 385 4.86 15.18 -11.32
C ARG A 385 6.33 15.61 -11.28
N ALA A 386 6.60 16.88 -11.56
CA ALA A 386 7.95 17.42 -11.58
C ALA A 386 8.59 17.46 -10.19
N ASP A 387 7.81 17.68 -9.14
CA ASP A 387 8.31 17.69 -7.77
C ASP A 387 8.80 16.30 -7.33
N LEU A 388 8.07 15.22 -7.65
CA LEU A 388 8.52 13.86 -7.34
C LEU A 388 9.78 13.49 -8.11
N LYS A 389 9.88 13.89 -9.39
CA LYS A 389 11.12 13.70 -10.17
C LYS A 389 12.31 14.44 -9.57
N ALA A 390 12.09 15.70 -9.15
CA ALA A 390 13.14 16.51 -8.53
C ALA A 390 13.59 15.93 -7.17
N ILE A 391 12.66 15.41 -6.36
CA ILE A 391 12.97 14.72 -5.09
C ILE A 391 13.78 13.45 -5.37
N GLU A 392 13.30 12.58 -6.26
CA GLU A 392 14.00 11.32 -6.60
C GLU A 392 15.41 11.56 -7.14
N GLN A 393 15.57 12.57 -7.98
CA GLN A 393 16.88 12.97 -8.46
C GLN A 393 17.80 13.39 -7.31
N LEU A 394 17.30 14.21 -6.38
CA LEU A 394 18.07 14.67 -5.23
C LEU A 394 18.45 13.51 -4.30
N LEU A 395 17.49 12.60 -4.00
CA LEU A 395 17.76 11.40 -3.21
C LEU A 395 18.83 10.53 -3.85
N THR A 396 18.71 10.29 -5.16
CA THR A 396 19.68 9.49 -5.92
C THR A 396 21.06 10.13 -5.94
N GLU A 397 21.16 11.43 -6.26
CA GLU A 397 22.44 12.16 -6.31
C GLU A 397 23.19 12.10 -4.96
N CYS A 398 22.47 12.31 -3.85
CA CYS A 398 23.07 12.26 -2.53
C CYS A 398 23.42 10.82 -2.10
N ALA A 399 22.60 9.83 -2.45
CA ALA A 399 22.85 8.44 -2.14
C ALA A 399 24.07 7.89 -2.91
N GLU A 400 24.18 8.21 -4.20
CA GLU A 400 25.32 7.82 -5.02
C GLU A 400 26.65 8.40 -4.50
N ALA A 401 26.66 9.66 -4.11
CA ALA A 401 27.86 10.31 -3.60
C ALA A 401 28.41 9.66 -2.30
N ASN A 402 27.54 9.02 -1.54
CA ASN A 402 27.90 8.36 -0.28
C ASN A 402 28.02 6.84 -0.37
N TYR A 403 27.63 6.23 -1.52
CA TYR A 403 27.48 4.79 -1.65
C TYR A 403 28.75 4.01 -1.33
N ASP A 404 29.88 4.33 -1.94
CA ASP A 404 31.13 3.58 -1.79
C ASP A 404 31.67 3.63 -0.37
N ALA A 405 31.65 4.82 0.27
CA ALA A 405 32.08 4.98 1.65
C ALA A 405 31.18 4.18 2.61
N PHE A 406 29.86 4.25 2.43
CA PHE A 406 28.91 3.53 3.25
C PHE A 406 28.97 2.00 3.01
N ALA A 407 29.19 1.57 1.77
CA ALA A 407 29.41 0.16 1.44
C ALA A 407 30.71 -0.37 2.05
N GLN A 408 31.75 0.43 2.13
CA GLN A 408 33.00 0.05 2.81
C GLN A 408 32.81 -0.05 4.33
N ASN A 409 32.20 0.97 4.95
CA ASN A 409 32.06 1.06 6.41
C ASN A 409 30.98 0.13 6.98
N GLY A 410 29.93 -0.14 6.21
CA GLY A 410 28.73 -0.90 6.65
C GLY A 410 27.74 -0.09 7.47
N HIS A 411 27.95 1.20 7.60
CA HIS A 411 27.09 2.19 8.24
C HIS A 411 27.32 3.57 7.63
N ALA A 412 26.38 4.49 7.88
CA ALA A 412 26.55 5.90 7.49
C ALA A 412 27.48 6.63 8.46
N ASP A 413 28.00 7.78 8.02
CA ASP A 413 28.85 8.63 8.86
C ASP A 413 28.06 9.25 10.03
N PRO A 414 28.63 9.32 11.23
CA PRO A 414 27.99 9.95 12.37
C PRO A 414 27.82 11.46 12.16
N GLY A 415 26.79 12.00 12.78
CA GLY A 415 26.53 13.44 12.81
C GLY A 415 27.02 14.11 14.10
N ARG A 416 26.50 15.32 14.29
CA ARG A 416 26.77 16.13 15.47
C ARG A 416 25.51 16.65 16.15
N ASN A 417 24.37 16.02 15.89
CA ASN A 417 23.05 16.46 16.34
C ASN A 417 22.72 17.92 15.93
N GLY A 418 23.05 18.28 14.69
CA GLY A 418 22.80 19.61 14.14
C GLY A 418 23.41 20.75 14.96
N PRO A 419 22.60 21.76 15.33
CA PRO A 419 23.09 22.96 16.04
C PRO A 419 23.51 22.70 17.49
N TYR A 420 23.33 21.47 18.02
CA TYR A 420 23.68 21.13 19.41
C TYR A 420 25.15 20.72 19.55
N GLY A 421 25.81 20.28 18.47
CA GLY A 421 27.24 19.99 18.43
C GLY A 421 27.68 18.78 19.26
N CYS A 422 26.77 17.82 19.51
CA CYS A 422 27.10 16.56 20.16
C CYS A 422 27.99 15.69 19.25
N THR A 423 28.65 14.69 19.81
CA THR A 423 29.29 13.63 19.03
C THR A 423 28.29 12.48 18.94
N ASP A 424 27.72 12.25 17.74
CA ASP A 424 26.77 11.17 17.53
C ASP A 424 27.51 9.85 17.23
N THR A 425 26.84 8.72 17.51
CA THR A 425 27.19 7.43 16.93
C THR A 425 26.68 7.37 15.48
N PRO A 426 27.11 6.39 14.65
CA PRO A 426 26.56 6.21 13.32
C PRO A 426 25.08 5.83 13.27
N VAL A 427 24.49 5.37 14.40
CA VAL A 427 23.16 4.77 14.49
C VAL A 427 22.08 5.61 13.83
N ARG A 428 21.94 6.90 14.22
CA ARG A 428 20.89 7.77 13.71
C ARG A 428 20.94 7.95 12.20
N ASN A 429 22.09 8.33 11.67
CA ASN A 429 22.23 8.58 10.23
C ASN A 429 22.11 7.28 9.44
N THR A 430 22.58 6.13 9.98
CA THR A 430 22.36 4.82 9.37
C THR A 430 20.88 4.46 9.29
N ALA A 431 20.10 4.75 10.34
CA ALA A 431 18.65 4.55 10.32
C ALA A 431 17.96 5.39 9.23
N HIS A 432 18.32 6.66 9.08
CA HIS A 432 17.79 7.54 8.04
C HIS A 432 18.16 7.06 6.62
N TRP A 433 19.42 6.74 6.39
CA TRP A 433 19.90 6.25 5.10
C TRP A 433 19.36 4.86 4.74
N LEU A 434 19.05 4.00 5.72
CA LEU A 434 18.37 2.73 5.48
C LEU A 434 17.05 2.96 4.73
N ILE A 435 16.24 3.91 5.21
CA ILE A 435 14.95 4.25 4.58
C ILE A 435 15.19 4.75 3.14
N THR A 436 16.17 5.64 2.95
CA THR A 436 16.50 6.19 1.63
C THR A 436 16.93 5.10 0.64
N TYR A 437 17.88 4.23 1.00
CA TYR A 437 18.34 3.16 0.11
C TYR A 437 17.27 2.09 -0.14
N ALA A 438 16.44 1.76 0.85
CA ALA A 438 15.32 0.86 0.67
C ALA A 438 14.27 1.44 -0.30
N HIS A 439 14.01 2.76 -0.21
CA HIS A 439 13.15 3.47 -1.16
C HIS A 439 13.73 3.48 -2.58
N LEU A 440 15.02 3.79 -2.73
CA LEU A 440 15.69 3.77 -4.04
C LEU A 440 15.65 2.38 -4.67
N TRP A 441 15.83 1.31 -3.89
CA TRP A 441 15.63 -0.04 -4.41
C TRP A 441 14.20 -0.26 -4.90
N LYS A 442 13.19 0.15 -4.14
CA LYS A 442 11.77 0.02 -4.54
C LYS A 442 11.43 0.77 -5.83
N THR A 443 12.11 1.88 -6.10
CA THR A 443 11.82 2.75 -7.25
C THR A 443 12.67 2.46 -8.47
N THR A 444 13.90 1.99 -8.30
CA THR A 444 14.85 1.71 -9.40
C THR A 444 15.01 0.22 -9.70
N GLY A 445 14.79 -0.66 -8.73
CA GLY A 445 15.08 -2.09 -8.82
C GLY A 445 16.57 -2.44 -8.74
N GLU A 446 17.46 -1.47 -8.42
CA GLU A 446 18.91 -1.72 -8.36
C GLU A 446 19.31 -2.49 -7.09
N GLU A 447 19.73 -3.75 -7.25
CA GLU A 447 20.08 -4.67 -6.15
C GLU A 447 21.20 -4.14 -5.23
N ARG A 448 22.06 -3.25 -5.70
CA ARG A 448 23.09 -2.64 -4.84
C ARG A 448 22.48 -1.80 -3.71
N TYR A 449 21.39 -1.09 -3.94
CA TYR A 449 20.70 -0.31 -2.92
C TYR A 449 20.05 -1.22 -1.87
N LYS A 450 19.44 -2.33 -2.29
CA LYS A 450 18.92 -3.36 -1.39
C LYS A 450 20.01 -3.93 -0.50
N THR A 451 21.16 -4.31 -1.12
CA THR A 451 22.29 -4.88 -0.41
C THR A 451 22.80 -3.94 0.69
N LEU A 452 22.89 -2.65 0.40
CA LEU A 452 23.35 -1.65 1.37
C LEU A 452 22.29 -1.40 2.46
N ALA A 453 21.02 -1.30 2.10
CA ALA A 453 19.93 -1.14 3.06
C ALA A 453 19.86 -2.32 4.05
N LEU A 454 19.98 -3.56 3.57
CA LEU A 454 20.03 -4.75 4.43
C LEU A 454 21.25 -4.74 5.35
N ARG A 455 22.40 -4.27 4.86
CA ARG A 455 23.60 -4.14 5.67
C ARG A 455 23.43 -3.09 6.77
N PHE A 456 22.74 -2.00 6.51
CA PHE A 456 22.38 -0.99 7.50
C PHE A 456 21.40 -1.54 8.55
N ALA A 457 20.41 -2.31 8.12
CA ALA A 457 19.51 -3.00 9.05
C ALA A 457 20.30 -3.95 9.98
N GLN A 458 21.24 -4.74 9.43
CA GLN A 458 22.13 -5.60 10.22
C GLN A 458 22.98 -4.81 11.21
N TYR A 459 23.52 -3.66 10.82
CA TYR A 459 24.24 -2.77 11.73
C TYR A 459 23.39 -2.36 12.91
N LEU A 460 22.14 -1.91 12.68
CA LEU A 460 21.22 -1.50 13.74
C LEU A 460 20.85 -2.66 14.68
N LEU A 461 20.63 -3.87 14.17
CA LEU A 461 20.46 -5.08 14.98
C LEU A 461 21.68 -5.34 15.88
N GLY A 462 22.89 -5.20 15.31
CA GLY A 462 24.14 -5.37 16.04
C GLY A 462 24.34 -4.36 17.16
N GLU A 463 23.97 -3.09 16.94
CA GLU A 463 24.04 -2.05 17.97
C GLU A 463 23.04 -2.31 19.12
N GLN A 464 21.80 -2.72 18.80
CA GLN A 464 20.81 -3.09 19.79
C GLN A 464 21.26 -4.32 20.63
N ALA A 465 21.88 -5.31 19.99
CA ALA A 465 22.38 -6.51 20.67
C ALA A 465 23.51 -6.23 21.67
N LYS A 466 24.24 -5.11 21.53
CA LYS A 466 25.26 -4.68 22.52
C LYS A 466 24.64 -4.10 23.79
N SER A 467 23.37 -3.73 23.73
CA SER A 467 22.67 -3.05 24.83
C SER A 467 22.18 -4.03 25.90
N ARG A 468 22.26 -3.63 27.16
CA ARG A 468 21.71 -4.41 28.29
C ARG A 468 20.22 -4.17 28.48
N SER A 469 19.74 -2.96 28.18
CA SER A 469 18.33 -2.57 28.31
C SER A 469 17.50 -2.89 27.06
N GLY A 470 18.14 -3.00 25.89
CA GLY A 470 17.50 -3.04 24.58
C GLY A 470 17.45 -1.67 23.87
N ALA A 471 17.78 -0.56 24.56
CA ALA A 471 17.90 0.74 23.96
C ALA A 471 19.16 0.87 23.10
N VAL A 472 19.20 1.82 22.16
CA VAL A 472 20.34 2.00 21.23
C VAL A 472 21.04 3.32 21.52
N ALA A 473 22.37 3.32 21.52
CA ALA A 473 23.15 4.55 21.70
C ALA A 473 23.20 5.35 20.38
N CYS A 474 22.56 6.52 20.35
CA CYS A 474 22.59 7.45 19.21
C CYS A 474 23.62 8.56 19.39
N VAL A 475 24.06 8.83 20.62
CA VAL A 475 25.03 9.86 20.97
C VAL A 475 26.16 9.24 21.77
N GLU A 476 27.39 9.58 21.39
CA GLU A 476 28.60 9.15 22.11
C GLU A 476 28.92 10.08 23.27
N SER A 477 28.85 11.41 23.01
CA SER A 477 29.17 12.42 24.03
C SER A 477 28.59 13.81 23.70
N GLY A 478 28.55 14.67 24.70
CA GLY A 478 28.14 16.07 24.55
C GLY A 478 26.65 16.33 24.73
N ALA A 479 25.83 15.28 24.94
CA ALA A 479 24.40 15.40 25.27
C ALA A 479 24.12 15.08 26.74
N SER A 480 22.84 15.17 27.14
CA SER A 480 22.35 14.81 28.48
C SER A 480 22.14 13.31 28.67
N ASP A 481 22.11 12.56 27.57
CA ASP A 481 21.95 11.11 27.49
C ASP A 481 22.60 10.56 26.22
N HIS A 482 22.77 9.25 26.16
CA HIS A 482 23.31 8.56 24.98
C HIS A 482 22.23 8.21 23.93
N LEU A 483 20.96 8.47 24.21
CA LEU A 483 19.82 8.07 23.37
C LEU A 483 19.49 9.09 22.29
N ASN A 484 19.92 10.36 22.44
CA ASN A 484 19.32 11.53 21.79
C ASN A 484 17.84 11.70 22.20
N GLY A 485 17.54 11.48 23.47
CA GLY A 485 16.17 11.39 23.96
C GLY A 485 15.40 10.18 23.38
N LEU A 486 14.09 10.18 23.59
CA LEU A 486 13.22 9.13 23.04
C LEU A 486 13.14 9.16 21.51
N ILE A 487 13.41 10.31 20.89
CA ILE A 487 13.32 10.46 19.42
C ILE A 487 14.40 9.65 18.71
N GLY A 488 15.60 9.53 19.28
CA GLY A 488 16.63 8.67 18.70
C GLY A 488 16.18 7.22 18.62
N GLN A 489 15.49 6.73 19.64
CA GLN A 489 14.91 5.39 19.65
C GLN A 489 13.79 5.24 18.62
N ALA A 490 12.94 6.29 18.51
CA ALA A 490 11.82 6.30 17.56
C ALA A 490 12.31 6.23 16.09
N TRP A 491 13.39 6.91 15.72
CA TRP A 491 13.96 6.86 14.38
C TRP A 491 14.54 5.48 14.02
N VAL A 492 15.15 4.79 14.99
CA VAL A 492 15.64 3.43 14.76
C VAL A 492 14.47 2.46 14.58
N ILE A 493 13.41 2.60 15.40
CA ILE A 493 12.18 1.81 15.25
C ILE A 493 11.53 2.06 13.87
N GLU A 494 11.42 3.32 13.45
CA GLU A 494 10.89 3.70 12.13
C GLU A 494 11.65 3.02 11.00
N ALA A 495 12.98 3.08 11.03
CA ALA A 495 13.83 2.47 10.02
C ALA A 495 13.71 0.95 9.97
N LEU A 496 13.66 0.29 11.12
CA LEU A 496 13.49 -1.18 11.22
C LEU A 496 12.09 -1.61 10.76
N VAL A 497 11.04 -0.86 11.08
CA VAL A 497 9.69 -1.11 10.57
C VAL A 497 9.66 -0.94 9.05
N TYR A 498 10.31 0.09 8.51
CA TYR A 498 10.40 0.31 7.07
C TYR A 498 11.17 -0.83 6.38
N ALA A 499 12.24 -1.34 7.00
CA ALA A 499 12.97 -2.51 6.51
C ALA A 499 12.08 -3.76 6.50
N TYR A 500 11.33 -4.00 7.59
CA TYR A 500 10.36 -5.10 7.66
C TYR A 500 9.29 -5.00 6.57
N GLU A 501 8.69 -3.82 6.37
CA GLU A 501 7.68 -3.58 5.32
C GLU A 501 8.24 -3.77 3.90
N THR A 502 9.53 -3.56 3.71
CA THR A 502 10.18 -3.59 2.40
C THR A 502 10.79 -4.95 2.06
N PHE A 503 11.43 -5.59 3.02
CA PHE A 503 12.23 -6.81 2.79
C PHE A 503 11.68 -8.05 3.50
N GLY A 504 10.70 -7.88 4.41
CA GLY A 504 10.33 -8.93 5.37
C GLY A 504 11.38 -9.06 6.48
N GLY A 505 11.34 -10.18 7.22
CA GLY A 505 12.31 -10.48 8.30
C GLY A 505 11.78 -10.09 9.68
N GLU A 506 11.30 -11.08 10.46
CA GLU A 506 10.74 -10.85 11.80
C GLU A 506 11.77 -10.28 12.79
N GLU A 507 13.06 -10.50 12.56
CA GLU A 507 14.16 -9.97 13.37
C GLU A 507 14.17 -8.44 13.42
N TYR A 508 13.76 -7.74 12.35
CA TYR A 508 13.66 -6.29 12.37
C TYR A 508 12.52 -5.81 13.27
N LEU A 509 11.39 -6.49 13.18
CA LEU A 509 10.23 -6.16 14.01
C LEU A 509 10.47 -6.53 15.49
N ASP A 510 11.13 -7.65 15.78
CA ASP A 510 11.53 -8.05 17.12
C ASP A 510 12.47 -7.03 17.76
N CYS A 511 13.49 -6.59 17.01
CA CYS A 511 14.41 -5.56 17.46
C CYS A 511 13.67 -4.23 17.75
N ALA A 512 12.81 -3.80 16.86
CA ALA A 512 12.03 -2.57 17.03
C ALA A 512 11.10 -2.64 18.27
N VAL A 513 10.45 -3.77 18.51
CA VAL A 513 9.66 -4.02 19.74
C VAL A 513 10.53 -3.98 20.99
N ASN A 514 11.71 -4.57 20.96
CA ASN A 514 12.65 -4.56 22.09
C ASN A 514 13.11 -3.14 22.41
N ILE A 515 13.43 -2.33 21.40
CA ILE A 515 13.77 -0.91 21.58
C ILE A 515 12.61 -0.15 22.22
N PHE A 516 11.37 -0.36 21.75
CA PHE A 516 10.19 0.31 22.35
C PHE A 516 10.01 -0.10 23.81
N ARG A 517 10.08 -1.38 24.12
CA ARG A 517 9.91 -1.91 25.48
C ARG A 517 11.04 -1.56 26.44
N SER A 518 12.19 -1.14 25.93
CA SER A 518 13.32 -0.73 26.75
C SER A 518 13.06 0.55 27.56
N GLN A 519 12.10 1.38 27.12
CA GLN A 519 11.80 2.66 27.76
C GLN A 519 10.69 2.52 28.80
N CYS A 520 10.83 3.21 29.93
CA CYS A 520 9.96 3.06 31.09
C CYS A 520 8.73 3.97 30.99
N PHE A 521 7.53 3.40 30.83
CA PHE A 521 6.28 4.15 30.78
C PHE A 521 5.68 4.38 32.17
N ASP A 522 5.29 5.63 32.45
CA ASP A 522 4.57 5.99 33.66
C ASP A 522 3.08 6.20 33.37
N GLU A 523 2.23 5.30 33.83
CA GLU A 523 0.77 5.33 33.67
C GLU A 523 0.13 6.58 34.27
N MET A 524 0.71 7.13 35.36
CA MET A 524 0.18 8.29 36.06
C MET A 524 0.36 9.56 35.25
N THR A 525 1.53 9.76 34.63
CA THR A 525 1.84 10.91 33.77
C THR A 525 1.48 10.68 32.33
N GLY A 526 1.52 9.42 31.87
CA GLY A 526 1.36 9.07 30.46
C GLY A 526 2.57 9.49 29.62
N PHE A 527 3.75 9.61 30.21
CA PHE A 527 5.03 9.84 29.57
C PHE A 527 5.97 8.68 29.73
N TRP A 528 6.89 8.51 28.78
CA TRP A 528 8.03 7.63 28.95
C TRP A 528 9.21 8.37 29.56
N LYS A 529 9.89 7.67 30.47
CA LYS A 529 11.22 8.02 30.97
C LYS A 529 12.25 7.36 30.07
N ARG A 530 13.42 7.94 29.97
CA ARG A 530 14.54 7.41 29.22
C ARG A 530 15.25 6.31 30.01
N VAL A 531 15.63 5.25 29.33
CA VAL A 531 16.47 4.18 29.88
C VAL A 531 17.69 4.03 28.97
N GLU A 532 18.87 4.26 29.53
CA GLU A 532 20.14 4.17 28.83
C GLU A 532 20.45 2.74 28.34
N PRO A 533 21.35 2.55 27.37
CA PRO A 533 21.75 1.23 26.89
C PRO A 533 22.33 0.32 27.99
N ASP A 534 22.93 0.88 29.04
CA ASP A 534 23.43 0.13 30.20
C ASP A 534 22.36 -0.27 31.22
N GLY A 535 21.12 0.19 31.03
CA GLY A 535 19.97 -0.02 31.90
C GLY A 535 19.71 1.07 32.92
N THR A 536 20.50 2.14 32.92
CA THR A 536 20.30 3.29 33.85
C THR A 536 19.01 4.02 33.49
N GLU A 537 18.05 4.09 34.44
CA GLU A 537 16.82 4.86 34.29
C GLU A 537 17.10 6.36 34.53
N LEU A 538 16.73 7.18 33.53
CA LEU A 538 16.78 8.63 33.61
C LEU A 538 15.40 9.22 33.88
N ASP A 539 15.34 10.53 34.00
CA ASP A 539 14.07 11.28 34.14
C ASP A 539 13.25 11.27 32.83
N TYR A 540 12.01 11.77 32.91
CA TYR A 540 11.15 11.91 31.74
C TYR A 540 11.85 12.71 30.64
N ASP A 541 11.56 12.38 29.41
CA ASP A 541 11.86 13.26 28.29
C ASP A 541 10.76 14.31 28.17
N TYR A 542 11.10 15.55 28.55
CA TYR A 542 10.13 16.66 28.58
C TYR A 542 9.94 17.33 27.22
N THR A 543 10.68 16.93 26.21
CA THR A 543 10.57 17.46 24.87
C THR A 543 9.33 16.86 24.20
N LEU A 544 8.39 17.70 23.76
CA LEU A 544 7.09 17.24 23.29
C LEU A 544 7.21 16.35 22.04
N ASN A 545 7.99 16.77 21.05
CA ASN A 545 8.19 15.98 19.84
C ASN A 545 8.82 14.60 20.11
N HIS A 546 9.73 14.48 21.09
CA HIS A 546 10.32 13.19 21.45
C HIS A 546 9.26 12.19 21.94
N GLN A 547 8.35 12.66 22.80
CA GLN A 547 7.23 11.84 23.28
C GLN A 547 6.24 11.50 22.15
N VAL A 548 5.97 12.47 21.26
CA VAL A 548 5.08 12.30 20.10
C VAL A 548 5.65 11.28 19.12
N TRP A 549 6.94 11.39 18.77
CA TRP A 549 7.61 10.45 17.88
C TRP A 549 7.70 9.05 18.47
N PHE A 550 7.92 8.94 19.78
CA PHE A 550 7.96 7.64 20.43
C PHE A 550 6.56 6.99 20.49
N ALA A 551 5.50 7.78 20.72
CA ALA A 551 4.13 7.27 20.59
C ALA A 551 3.77 6.87 19.14
N LEU A 552 4.31 7.61 18.16
CA LEU A 552 4.18 7.29 16.74
C LEU A 552 4.83 5.94 16.40
N SER A 553 6.04 5.68 16.93
CA SER A 553 6.70 4.38 16.71
C SER A 553 5.89 3.22 17.29
N GLY A 554 5.20 3.44 18.42
CA GLY A 554 4.23 2.47 18.95
C GLY A 554 3.05 2.21 18.00
N LEU A 555 2.52 3.24 17.31
CA LEU A 555 1.49 3.05 16.29
C LEU A 555 2.01 2.30 15.06
N MET A 556 3.26 2.53 14.65
CA MET A 556 3.91 1.81 13.55
C MET A 556 4.01 0.31 13.86
N LEU A 557 4.49 -0.04 15.06
CA LEU A 557 4.60 -1.43 15.51
C LEU A 557 3.25 -2.15 15.55
N LEU A 558 2.20 -1.48 16.05
CA LEU A 558 0.84 -2.05 16.17
C LEU A 558 0.15 -2.32 14.83
N ARG A 559 0.69 -1.86 13.70
CA ARG A 559 0.22 -2.25 12.36
C ARG A 559 0.57 -3.68 12.00
N HIS A 560 1.67 -4.18 12.57
CA HIS A 560 2.28 -5.45 12.18
C HIS A 560 2.21 -6.50 13.28
N ARG A 561 2.15 -6.06 14.54
CA ARG A 561 2.13 -6.96 15.69
C ARG A 561 1.14 -6.53 16.75
N GLU A 562 0.26 -7.44 17.15
CA GLU A 562 -0.61 -7.25 18.29
C GLU A 562 0.22 -7.31 19.59
N ASP A 563 0.25 -6.20 20.32
CA ASP A 563 0.97 -6.06 21.58
C ASP A 563 0.17 -5.20 22.56
N GLU A 564 -0.32 -5.82 23.63
CA GLU A 564 -1.20 -5.15 24.58
C GLU A 564 -0.48 -4.07 25.41
N GLN A 565 0.80 -4.26 25.72
CA GLN A 565 1.61 -3.26 26.42
C GLN A 565 1.79 -2.02 25.54
N ILE A 566 2.29 -2.18 24.32
CA ILE A 566 2.50 -1.07 23.36
C ILE A 566 1.18 -0.35 23.09
N ARG A 567 0.10 -1.10 22.92
CA ARG A 567 -1.25 -0.56 22.70
C ARG A 567 -1.71 0.30 23.88
N ARG A 568 -1.58 -0.19 25.11
CA ARG A 568 -2.01 0.51 26.33
C ARG A 568 -1.21 1.79 26.53
N GLU A 569 0.10 1.73 26.44
CA GLU A 569 1.00 2.87 26.62
C GLU A 569 0.77 3.95 25.57
N THR A 570 0.80 3.59 24.28
CA THR A 570 0.55 4.50 23.17
C THR A 570 -0.83 5.16 23.26
N LYS A 571 -1.88 4.38 23.55
CA LYS A 571 -3.25 4.89 23.71
C LYS A 571 -3.36 5.85 24.88
N THR A 572 -2.71 5.56 26.01
CA THR A 572 -2.70 6.40 27.21
C THR A 572 -2.00 7.71 26.92
N HIS A 573 -0.79 7.68 26.31
CA HIS A 573 -0.07 8.88 25.91
C HIS A 573 -0.89 9.76 24.96
N LEU A 574 -1.39 9.22 23.87
CA LEU A 574 -2.18 9.98 22.88
C LEU A 574 -3.44 10.60 23.51
N LYS A 575 -4.10 9.90 24.44
CA LYS A 575 -5.24 10.46 25.17
C LYS A 575 -4.85 11.70 26.00
N ARG A 576 -3.70 11.65 26.68
CA ARG A 576 -3.19 12.76 27.48
C ARG A 576 -2.62 13.89 26.62
N LEU A 577 -1.88 13.56 25.55
CA LEU A 577 -1.40 14.52 24.57
C LEU A 577 -2.55 15.42 24.08
N ARG A 578 -3.66 14.80 23.65
CA ARG A 578 -4.83 15.55 23.22
C ARG A 578 -5.44 16.44 24.31
N LYS A 579 -5.48 15.98 25.55
CA LYS A 579 -6.21 16.68 26.63
C LYS A 579 -5.35 17.68 27.38
N GLU A 580 -4.07 17.39 27.55
CA GLU A 580 -3.24 18.02 28.57
C GLU A 580 -1.95 18.62 27.99
N TYR A 581 -1.31 17.96 27.02
CA TYR A 581 0.07 18.30 26.67
C TYR A 581 0.22 19.14 25.40
N PHE A 582 -0.64 18.96 24.41
CA PHE A 582 -0.60 19.79 23.21
C PHE A 582 -0.94 21.25 23.57
N GLY A 583 -0.07 22.18 23.20
CA GLY A 583 -0.26 23.60 23.45
C GLY A 583 0.46 24.51 22.47
N ILE A 584 -0.13 25.69 22.22
CA ILE A 584 0.38 26.70 21.31
C ILE A 584 0.54 28.03 21.98
N HIS A 585 1.32 28.90 21.36
CA HIS A 585 1.31 30.36 21.66
C HIS A 585 0.05 31.01 21.05
N SER A 586 -0.20 32.26 21.43
CA SER A 586 -1.31 33.04 20.87
C SER A 586 -1.20 33.25 19.36
N SER A 587 0.00 33.16 18.79
CA SER A 587 0.27 33.22 17.36
C SER A 587 -0.17 31.96 16.60
N GLY A 588 -0.19 30.78 17.23
CA GLY A 588 -0.36 29.48 16.62
C GLY A 588 0.89 28.60 16.72
N LEU A 589 2.06 29.16 17.00
CA LEU A 589 3.32 28.44 17.15
C LEU A 589 3.22 27.36 18.23
N ILE A 590 3.63 26.13 17.90
CA ILE A 590 3.62 25.01 18.85
C ILE A 590 4.70 25.21 19.90
N ARG A 591 4.39 24.87 21.14
CA ARG A 591 5.34 24.91 22.25
C ARG A 591 6.17 23.64 22.26
N HIS A 592 7.45 23.77 22.00
CA HIS A 592 8.41 22.67 21.92
C HIS A 592 8.55 21.88 23.23
N PHE A 593 8.56 22.60 24.37
CA PHE A 593 8.55 21.94 25.66
C PHE A 593 7.12 21.84 26.17
N GLY A 594 6.66 20.62 26.32
CA GLY A 594 5.28 20.25 26.60
C GLY A 594 4.62 21.18 27.58
N ALA A 595 3.51 21.77 27.17
CA ALA A 595 2.75 22.67 28.01
C ALA A 595 2.13 21.88 29.17
N MET A 596 2.85 21.74 30.26
CA MET A 596 2.24 21.38 31.52
C MET A 596 1.32 22.56 31.96
N LYS A 597 0.16 22.64 31.30
CA LYS A 597 -0.76 23.77 31.45
C LYS A 597 -1.38 23.86 32.81
N ARG A 598 -1.52 22.77 33.54
CA ARG A 598 -1.96 22.74 34.96
C ARG A 598 -1.56 21.43 35.58
N PRO A 599 -0.73 21.37 36.63
CA PRO A 599 -0.62 20.14 37.40
C PRO A 599 -1.97 19.86 38.09
N ARG A 600 -2.51 18.67 37.94
CA ARG A 600 -3.55 18.16 38.86
C ARG A 600 -2.98 18.15 40.28
N ARG A 601 -3.84 18.30 41.29
CA ARG A 601 -3.45 18.38 42.72
C ARG A 601 -2.51 17.26 43.14
N ASP A 602 -2.60 16.09 42.52
CA ASP A 602 -1.77 14.91 42.77
C ASP A 602 -0.32 15.03 42.23
N PHE A 603 -0.11 15.94 41.30
CA PHE A 603 1.20 16.30 40.77
C PHE A 603 2.00 17.28 41.68
N LEU A 604 1.35 18.01 42.55
CA LEU A 604 2.00 19.04 43.35
C LEU A 604 3.07 18.49 44.31
N ASN A 605 2.89 17.26 44.82
CA ASN A 605 3.85 16.67 45.73
C ASN A 605 5.09 16.08 45.00
N LEU A 606 4.93 15.57 43.79
CA LEU A 606 6.04 15.09 42.95
C LEU A 606 6.82 16.28 42.34
N TYR A 607 6.08 17.34 42.01
CA TYR A 607 6.61 18.53 41.32
C TYR A 607 7.18 19.60 42.25
N ALA A 608 6.92 19.57 43.55
CA ALA A 608 7.48 20.58 44.43
C ALA A 608 9.02 20.63 44.35
N LYS A 609 9.68 19.48 44.28
CA LYS A 609 11.14 19.41 44.10
C LYS A 609 11.60 19.78 42.68
N GLN A 610 10.83 19.45 41.66
CA GLN A 610 11.17 19.78 40.27
C GLN A 610 10.70 21.17 39.88
N TYR A 611 9.60 21.67 40.46
CA TYR A 611 9.13 23.05 40.25
C TYR A 611 10.16 24.09 40.70
N VAL A 612 10.89 23.81 41.77
CA VAL A 612 12.02 24.65 42.22
C VAL A 612 13.16 24.63 41.19
N LYS A 613 13.45 23.46 40.59
CA LYS A 613 14.45 23.34 39.52
C LYS A 613 13.98 24.03 38.24
N TYR A 614 12.70 23.90 37.87
CA TYR A 614 12.07 24.55 36.72
C TYR A 614 11.77 26.03 36.95
N ALA A 615 11.41 26.44 38.15
CA ALA A 615 11.30 27.85 38.50
C ALA A 615 12.69 28.53 38.48
N GLY A 616 13.74 27.83 38.89
CA GLY A 616 15.13 28.23 38.70
C GLY A 616 15.54 28.38 37.24
N LEU A 617 15.11 27.44 36.37
CA LEU A 617 15.27 27.57 34.92
C LEU A 617 14.41 28.69 34.33
N ARG A 618 13.15 28.89 34.78
CA ARG A 618 12.30 30.00 34.36
C ARG A 618 12.88 31.36 34.81
N LEU A 619 13.43 31.45 35.98
CA LEU A 619 14.09 32.69 36.46
C LEU A 619 15.39 32.99 35.71
N LYS A 620 16.15 31.95 35.27
CA LYS A 620 17.29 32.11 34.37
C LYS A 620 16.90 32.46 32.95
N VAL A 621 15.68 32.10 32.51
CA VAL A 621 15.10 32.36 31.19
C VAL A 621 14.53 33.77 31.03
N PHE A 622 14.37 34.54 32.14
CA PHE A 622 13.74 35.87 32.12
C PHE A 622 14.65 37.06 31.67
N LYS A 623 15.91 36.78 31.33
CA LYS A 623 16.78 37.78 30.67
C LYS A 623 17.38 37.18 29.39
N PRO A 624 17.98 37.56 28.50
CA PRO A 624 18.02 37.53 27.02
C PRO A 624 17.63 36.25 26.28
N ARG A 625 17.25 35.13 26.95
CA ARG A 625 16.90 33.83 26.33
C ARG A 625 15.51 33.74 25.69
N LYS A 626 14.61 34.72 25.81
CA LYS A 626 13.27 34.67 25.20
C LYS A 626 13.33 34.60 23.66
N VAL A 627 14.29 35.27 23.06
CA VAL A 627 14.47 35.32 21.61
C VAL A 627 14.97 33.97 21.10
N ASP A 628 15.94 33.33 21.80
CA ASP A 628 16.49 32.04 21.43
C ASP A 628 15.46 30.93 21.48
N ILE A 629 14.56 30.94 22.47
CA ILE A 629 13.49 29.90 22.58
C ILE A 629 12.48 30.04 21.46
N LEU A 630 12.06 31.23 21.10
CA LEU A 630 11.11 31.45 20.01
C LEU A 630 11.72 31.05 18.66
N ILE A 631 12.99 31.39 18.43
CA ILE A 631 13.72 30.98 17.22
C ILE A 631 13.80 29.46 17.13
N GLN A 632 14.07 28.79 18.27
CA GLN A 632 14.06 27.33 18.32
C GLN A 632 12.67 26.76 18.04
N GLU A 633 11.62 27.24 18.70
CA GLU A 633 10.24 26.80 18.50
C GLU A 633 9.78 27.05 17.06
N GLU A 634 10.12 28.18 16.45
CA GLU A 634 9.86 28.46 15.03
C GLU A 634 10.57 27.44 14.11
N GLY A 635 11.83 27.09 14.38
CA GLY A 635 12.59 26.11 13.62
C GLY A 635 12.09 24.69 13.78
N TYR A 636 11.42 24.37 14.89
CA TYR A 636 10.86 23.05 15.16
C TYR A 636 9.38 22.91 14.80
N HIS A 637 8.70 23.99 14.45
CA HIS A 637 7.25 23.97 14.28
C HIS A 637 6.78 22.97 13.19
N LEU A 638 7.44 22.98 12.04
CA LEU A 638 7.13 22.03 10.98
C LEU A 638 7.50 20.60 11.38
N PHE A 639 8.62 20.40 12.03
CA PHE A 639 9.01 19.09 12.53
C PHE A 639 8.02 18.52 13.56
N GLU A 640 7.45 19.37 14.43
CA GLU A 640 6.35 18.98 15.30
C GLU A 640 5.12 18.55 14.49
N LEU A 641 4.71 19.35 13.49
CA LEU A 641 3.59 19.05 12.62
C LEU A 641 3.84 17.79 11.75
N PHE A 642 5.08 17.52 11.36
CA PHE A 642 5.48 16.35 10.61
C PHE A 642 5.23 15.07 11.41
N GLY A 643 5.57 15.03 12.70
CA GLY A 643 5.20 13.93 13.59
C GLY A 643 3.68 13.72 13.68
N TYR A 644 2.91 14.81 13.75
CA TYR A 644 1.44 14.73 13.73
C TYR A 644 0.88 14.30 12.37
N ALA A 645 1.54 14.62 11.25
CA ALA A 645 1.16 14.15 9.93
C ALA A 645 1.31 12.61 9.81
N HIS A 646 2.38 12.05 10.36
CA HIS A 646 2.54 10.60 10.48
C HIS A 646 1.45 9.96 11.36
N ILE A 647 1.10 10.57 12.50
CA ILE A 647 -0.03 10.10 13.32
C ILE A 647 -1.34 10.18 12.52
N LYS A 648 -1.56 11.23 11.72
CA LYS A 648 -2.73 11.38 10.86
C LYS A 648 -2.81 10.25 9.83
N ALA A 649 -1.68 9.86 9.26
CA ALA A 649 -1.60 8.74 8.30
C ALA A 649 -2.03 7.41 8.93
N LEU A 650 -1.64 7.15 10.19
CA LEU A 650 -1.93 5.90 10.90
C LEU A 650 -3.27 5.92 11.66
N LYS A 651 -3.71 7.11 12.10
CA LYS A 651 -4.90 7.31 12.92
C LYS A 651 -5.69 8.55 12.48
N PRO A 652 -6.33 8.51 11.28
CA PRO A 652 -6.97 9.69 10.68
C PRO A 652 -8.04 10.33 11.59
N ALA A 653 -8.79 9.53 12.35
CA ALA A 653 -9.86 9.98 13.24
C ALA A 653 -9.37 10.43 14.64
N TYR A 654 -8.07 10.75 14.81
CA TYR A 654 -7.56 11.21 16.09
C TYR A 654 -8.07 12.62 16.41
N LYS A 655 -8.86 12.73 17.48
CA LYS A 655 -9.60 13.94 17.88
C LYS A 655 -8.75 15.19 18.23
N LEU A 656 -7.45 15.11 18.28
CA LEU A 656 -6.57 16.25 18.41
C LEU A 656 -6.70 17.17 17.18
N PHE A 657 -6.82 16.57 16.00
CA PHE A 657 -6.85 17.28 14.73
C PHE A 657 -8.09 18.18 14.58
N ASP A 658 -9.21 17.86 15.26
CA ASP A 658 -10.44 18.65 15.23
C ASP A 658 -10.38 19.89 16.19
N ARG A 659 -9.34 20.05 16.98
CA ARG A 659 -9.22 21.15 17.96
C ARG A 659 -8.87 22.45 17.25
N LYS A 660 -9.51 23.55 17.69
CA LYS A 660 -9.26 24.90 17.15
C LYS A 660 -7.80 25.37 17.30
N ASP A 661 -7.14 24.99 18.38
CA ASP A 661 -5.73 25.33 18.59
C ASP A 661 -4.80 24.51 17.68
N PHE A 662 -5.14 23.25 17.36
CA PHE A 662 -4.40 22.46 16.36
C PHE A 662 -4.58 23.06 14.96
N GLN A 663 -5.81 23.42 14.58
CA GLN A 663 -6.08 24.08 13.30
C GLN A 663 -5.34 25.45 13.20
N LYS A 664 -5.22 26.17 14.32
CA LYS A 664 -4.42 27.38 14.37
C LYS A 664 -2.93 27.12 14.22
N ALA A 665 -2.43 26.00 14.72
CA ALA A 665 -1.04 25.60 14.51
C ALA A 665 -0.76 25.27 13.04
N LEU A 666 -1.66 24.57 12.37
CA LEU A 666 -1.56 24.32 10.91
C LEU A 666 -1.57 25.62 10.10
N ALA A 667 -2.43 26.57 10.48
CA ALA A 667 -2.52 27.87 9.81
C ALA A 667 -1.32 28.79 10.07
N TYR A 668 -0.49 28.51 11.08
CA TYR A 668 0.71 29.29 11.39
C TYR A 668 1.72 29.28 10.23
N ASP A 669 1.80 28.19 9.47
CA ASP A 669 2.68 28.07 8.32
C ASP A 669 2.15 28.76 7.04
N SER A 670 0.87 29.12 7.03
CA SER A 670 0.29 29.88 5.92
C SER A 670 0.53 31.38 6.02
N ASP A 671 1.05 31.86 7.17
CA ASP A 671 1.45 33.27 7.33
C ASP A 671 2.78 33.53 6.62
N ALA A 672 2.73 34.33 5.55
CA ALA A 672 3.87 34.65 4.70
C ALA A 672 5.04 35.29 5.47
N ASP A 673 4.75 36.12 6.46
CA ASP A 673 5.80 36.77 7.28
C ASP A 673 6.51 35.78 8.19
N THR A 674 5.77 34.83 8.75
CA THR A 674 6.34 33.77 9.57
C THR A 674 7.14 32.78 8.70
N LEU A 675 6.61 32.45 7.55
CA LEU A 675 7.30 31.61 6.56
C LEU A 675 8.60 32.28 6.10
N ASN A 676 8.57 33.55 5.78
CA ASN A 676 9.73 34.33 5.37
C ASN A 676 10.79 34.46 6.51
N ARG A 677 10.39 34.64 7.75
CA ARG A 677 11.32 34.65 8.92
C ARG A 677 12.03 33.29 9.07
N ARG A 678 11.33 32.20 8.82
CA ARG A 678 11.92 30.84 8.86
C ARG A 678 12.70 30.49 7.61
N LEU A 679 12.19 30.88 6.47
CA LEU A 679 12.60 30.34 5.16
C LEU A 679 13.47 31.29 4.34
N GLY A 680 13.66 32.55 4.76
CA GLY A 680 14.52 33.06 3.84
C GLY A 680 14.58 34.40 3.26
N THR A 681 14.09 35.34 3.94
CA THR A 681 14.63 36.69 3.76
C THR A 681 15.93 36.86 4.54
N TYR A 682 16.37 35.83 5.25
CA TYR A 682 17.65 35.82 5.95
C TYR A 682 18.80 35.51 4.98
N SER A 683 19.86 36.30 5.10
CA SER A 683 21.15 35.89 4.57
C SER A 683 21.62 34.59 5.25
N PRO A 684 22.55 33.82 4.68
CA PRO A 684 23.10 32.65 5.34
C PRO A 684 23.52 32.87 6.78
N GLU A 685 24.01 34.09 7.11
CA GLU A 685 24.45 34.44 8.46
C GLU A 685 23.30 34.64 9.44
N THR A 686 22.10 34.96 8.96
CA THR A 686 20.91 35.24 9.80
C THR A 686 19.85 34.12 9.71
N MET A 687 20.11 33.08 8.94
CA MET A 687 19.22 31.90 8.79
C MET A 687 18.95 31.26 10.16
N ASN A 688 17.71 30.89 10.42
CA ASN A 688 17.35 30.11 11.61
C ASN A 688 18.03 28.72 11.55
N LYS A 689 19.05 28.52 12.40
CA LYS A 689 19.85 27.29 12.47
C LYS A 689 19.05 26.01 12.81
N TYR A 690 17.84 26.16 13.34
CA TYR A 690 16.93 25.06 13.66
C TYR A 690 15.91 24.78 12.53
N ALA A 691 15.87 25.61 11.47
CA ALA A 691 15.04 25.41 10.29
C ALA A 691 15.86 24.76 9.15
N TYR A 692 16.11 25.44 8.05
CA TYR A 692 16.78 24.86 6.87
C TYR A 692 18.11 24.13 7.13
N GLY A 693 18.87 24.60 8.12
CA GLY A 693 20.14 23.96 8.50
C GLY A 693 19.97 22.72 9.37
N TYR A 694 18.73 22.33 9.74
CA TYR A 694 18.50 21.16 10.60
C TYR A 694 17.11 20.53 10.40
N ASN A 695 15.99 21.22 10.67
CA ASN A 695 14.62 20.79 10.39
C ASN A 695 14.17 21.49 9.10
N SER A 696 14.34 20.82 7.97
CA SER A 696 14.13 21.46 6.68
C SER A 696 12.65 21.57 6.31
N PRO A 697 12.14 22.78 6.10
CA PRO A 697 10.79 22.95 5.58
C PRO A 697 10.56 22.25 4.24
N ALA A 698 11.59 22.12 3.43
CA ALA A 698 11.51 21.42 2.14
C ALA A 698 11.29 19.91 2.28
N PHE A 699 11.73 19.32 3.40
CA PHE A 699 11.59 17.89 3.65
C PHE A 699 10.27 17.56 4.37
N GLU A 700 9.81 18.45 5.23
CA GLU A 700 8.68 18.21 6.14
C GLU A 700 7.34 18.72 5.58
N ALA A 701 7.30 19.93 5.00
CA ALA A 701 6.05 20.57 4.55
C ALA A 701 5.29 19.78 3.47
N PRO A 702 5.92 19.14 2.48
CA PRO A 702 5.19 18.40 1.46
C PRO A 702 4.28 17.30 2.04
N PHE A 703 4.78 16.56 3.03
CA PHE A 703 3.99 15.50 3.67
C PHE A 703 2.92 16.07 4.61
N ILE A 704 3.21 17.15 5.31
CA ILE A 704 2.22 17.86 6.16
C ILE A 704 1.05 18.34 5.30
N ASP A 705 1.32 19.04 4.20
CA ASP A 705 0.30 19.53 3.28
C ASP A 705 -0.53 18.36 2.72
N LEU A 706 0.12 17.28 2.28
CA LEU A 706 -0.57 16.10 1.77
C LEU A 706 -1.53 15.50 2.81
N MET A 707 -1.12 15.41 4.08
CA MET A 707 -1.90 14.76 5.13
C MET A 707 -3.02 15.64 5.70
N PHE A 708 -2.85 16.94 5.76
CA PHE A 708 -3.85 17.84 6.35
C PHE A 708 -4.65 18.63 5.32
N SER A 709 -4.11 18.85 4.13
CA SER A 709 -4.77 19.55 3.03
C SER A 709 -5.22 18.61 1.89
N GLY A 710 -4.87 17.33 1.97
CA GLY A 710 -5.21 16.30 0.97
C GLY A 710 -4.36 16.35 -0.30
N SER A 711 -3.62 17.42 -0.52
CA SER A 711 -2.67 17.58 -1.63
C SER A 711 -1.56 18.56 -1.24
N ALA A 712 -0.36 18.35 -1.79
CA ALA A 712 0.70 19.35 -1.79
C ALA A 712 0.81 19.94 -3.20
N ALA A 713 0.77 21.27 -3.31
CA ALA A 713 0.90 21.95 -4.59
C ALA A 713 2.33 21.76 -5.12
N GLU A 714 2.45 21.23 -6.33
CA GLU A 714 3.74 20.91 -6.98
C GLU A 714 4.69 22.11 -7.02
N GLU A 715 4.18 23.29 -7.41
CA GLU A 715 4.95 24.55 -7.42
C GLU A 715 5.52 24.91 -6.03
N LYS A 716 4.73 24.70 -4.96
CA LYS A 716 5.19 24.96 -3.58
C LYS A 716 6.30 24.01 -3.19
N VAL A 717 6.16 22.72 -3.50
CA VAL A 717 7.18 21.71 -3.21
C VAL A 717 8.48 22.01 -3.94
N LEU A 718 8.40 22.31 -5.24
CA LEU A 718 9.57 22.70 -6.04
C LEU A 718 10.26 23.95 -5.51
N SER A 719 9.49 24.99 -5.18
CA SER A 719 10.04 26.23 -4.61
C SER A 719 10.77 25.99 -3.28
N LEU A 720 10.23 25.14 -2.39
CA LEU A 720 10.87 24.77 -1.14
C LEU A 720 12.16 23.98 -1.36
N LEU A 721 12.17 23.03 -2.32
CA LEU A 721 13.35 22.25 -2.68
C LEU A 721 14.45 23.14 -3.29
N GLU A 722 14.09 24.04 -4.20
CA GLU A 722 15.02 25.00 -4.78
C GLU A 722 15.66 25.87 -3.69
N LYS A 723 14.86 26.37 -2.76
CA LYS A 723 15.37 27.16 -1.63
C LYS A 723 16.30 26.37 -0.73
N GLN A 724 15.99 25.11 -0.43
CA GLN A 724 16.88 24.22 0.33
C GLN A 724 18.20 23.99 -0.39
N LYS A 725 18.14 23.75 -1.70
CA LYS A 725 19.33 23.56 -2.55
C LYS A 725 20.19 24.84 -2.57
N GLU A 726 19.58 25.99 -2.79
CA GLU A 726 20.27 27.28 -2.77
C GLU A 726 21.04 27.52 -1.45
N LEU A 727 20.38 27.23 -0.32
CA LEU A 727 20.94 27.48 1.01
C LEU A 727 21.98 26.45 1.45
N CYS A 728 21.70 25.17 1.26
CA CYS A 728 22.45 24.10 1.93
C CYS A 728 23.17 23.12 0.98
N TYR A 729 22.69 22.94 -0.26
CA TYR A 729 23.22 21.93 -1.15
C TYR A 729 24.51 22.36 -1.86
N ASN A 730 25.50 21.49 -1.85
CA ASN A 730 26.71 21.63 -2.67
C ASN A 730 26.64 20.67 -3.85
N PRO A 731 26.59 21.18 -5.11
CA PRO A 731 26.51 20.34 -6.30
C PRO A 731 27.80 19.55 -6.63
N GLU A 732 28.94 19.94 -6.05
CA GLU A 732 30.23 19.25 -6.24
C GLU A 732 30.29 17.98 -5.38
N THR A 733 29.93 18.08 -4.10
CA THR A 733 29.96 16.99 -3.12
C THR A 733 28.62 16.22 -3.05
N LYS A 734 27.57 16.72 -3.71
CA LYS A 734 26.21 16.14 -3.67
C LYS A 734 25.68 15.97 -2.22
N SER A 735 25.93 16.95 -1.35
CA SER A 735 25.57 16.91 0.07
C SER A 735 25.00 18.25 0.55
N MET A 736 24.29 18.22 1.69
CA MET A 736 23.72 19.40 2.33
C MET A 736 24.75 20.07 3.27
N GLU A 737 25.90 20.51 2.72
CA GLU A 737 27.05 20.95 3.54
C GLU A 737 27.17 22.46 3.71
N ARG A 738 26.41 23.27 2.95
CA ARG A 738 26.51 24.72 3.07
C ARG A 738 25.66 25.25 4.23
N HIS A 739 26.16 26.27 4.93
CA HIS A 739 25.45 27.04 5.94
C HIS A 739 24.73 26.22 7.03
N ASN A 740 25.27 25.06 7.40
CA ASN A 740 24.81 24.28 8.54
C ASN A 740 25.97 23.72 9.36
N ALA A 741 25.67 23.32 10.60
CA ALA A 741 26.68 22.83 11.54
C ALA A 741 26.94 21.32 11.42
N ASP A 742 26.08 20.59 10.67
CA ASP A 742 26.08 19.13 10.62
C ASP A 742 25.62 18.59 9.25
N PRO A 743 26.51 18.65 8.25
CA PRO A 743 26.21 18.20 6.90
C PRO A 743 25.76 16.75 6.80
N ALA A 744 26.38 15.86 7.57
CA ALA A 744 26.08 14.43 7.55
C ALA A 744 24.64 14.17 7.98
N THR A 745 24.20 14.82 9.07
CA THR A 745 22.82 14.66 9.54
C THR A 745 21.82 15.33 8.60
N LEU A 746 22.06 16.55 8.12
CA LEU A 746 21.11 17.23 7.24
C LEU A 746 20.94 16.49 5.92
N THR A 747 22.02 15.90 5.37
CA THR A 747 21.93 15.07 4.16
C THR A 747 21.16 13.77 4.43
N ALA A 748 21.40 13.11 5.57
CA ALA A 748 20.66 11.91 5.96
C ALA A 748 19.16 12.18 6.13
N ARG A 749 18.76 13.38 6.59
CA ARG A 749 17.35 13.76 6.77
C ARG A 749 16.56 13.91 5.48
N LEU A 750 17.16 13.79 4.32
CA LEU A 750 16.44 13.62 3.05
C LEU A 750 15.45 12.46 3.07
N TYR A 751 15.64 11.46 3.94
CA TYR A 751 14.70 10.35 4.13
C TYR A 751 13.28 10.82 4.44
N GLU A 752 13.10 12.01 5.02
CA GLU A 752 11.80 12.58 5.34
C GLU A 752 10.93 12.83 4.11
N LEU A 753 11.56 13.03 2.94
CA LEU A 753 10.86 13.12 1.66
C LEU A 753 10.29 11.78 1.17
N VAL A 754 10.83 10.67 1.66
CA VAL A 754 10.40 9.32 1.23
C VAL A 754 8.94 9.08 1.58
N CYS A 755 8.47 9.51 2.77
CA CYS A 755 7.08 9.32 3.15
C CYS A 755 6.09 10.09 2.24
N TYR A 756 6.51 11.26 1.73
CA TYR A 756 5.75 12.02 0.74
C TYR A 756 5.73 11.29 -0.61
N CYS A 757 6.88 10.83 -1.09
CA CYS A 757 6.99 10.09 -2.35
C CYS A 757 6.19 8.80 -2.31
N ASP A 758 6.35 7.99 -1.26
CA ASP A 758 5.62 6.73 -1.07
C ASP A 758 4.11 6.96 -0.99
N ARG A 759 3.68 8.08 -0.38
CA ARG A 759 2.26 8.40 -0.26
C ARG A 759 1.65 8.95 -1.55
N CYS A 760 2.41 9.66 -2.37
CA CYS A 760 1.96 10.14 -3.67
C CYS A 760 1.90 9.02 -4.72
N ARG A 761 2.77 8.03 -4.60
CA ARG A 761 2.80 6.87 -5.52
C ARG A 761 1.83 5.77 -5.14
N GLY A 762 1.40 5.71 -3.93
CA GLY A 762 0.55 4.66 -3.44
C GLY A 762 -0.35 4.96 -2.33
#